data_201c697c83566f9758aec3c19848dc91
#
_entry.id   201c697c83566f9758aec3c19848dc91
#
_cell.length_a   1.000
_cell.length_b   1.000
_cell.length_c   1.000
_cell.angle_alpha   90.00
_cell.angle_beta   90.00
_cell.angle_gamma   90.00
#
_symmetry.space_group_name_H-M   'P 1'
#
loop_
_entity.id
_entity.type
_entity.pdbx_description
1 polymer ?
#
loop_
_entity_poly.entity_id
_entity_poly.type
_entity_poly.pdbx_seq_one_letter_code
_entity_poly.pdbx_strand_id
1 'polypeptide(L)'
;MLLGGALLLRLVLALVTDGYPYDMSCFVAWGDKLAAEGPAAFYSEGYFADYPPGYLWVLGLVGAIRAALHIAYESKWTYFLLALVPSLCDCGLAWLVYRTAKRSSRGVKEHTALVLTAFTAFNPLMLFDTGVWKQIDGAFALPLVLCFVLLEQRRYLPAAVLYGVALAIKPQALLFGPVLAVCYLAAITLEKDRLRAFGRCFGGAALALLPPLLTGLPFFGVVQLIPKLIDKYTGTMSGYPYATINAFNWLAALGGNWKGQADPALFGISWQQLGCLNILLVTAGLAYFAVRSVRGGWFSPLLLAAYYGIGIFTLAHCMHERYMVPGVLLTLLAAAHWNDIRLYAAGVGLSLTGFINLATVYSQTGTSDEWLTSATSSTVAVLTGLGETVCFVLLIFAVWDIARHGHTLALPETKPETAPPVPAPQPKWTRRELGALLALTAATAVLSFSYLGSRTAPQDPLDATGTALSESVTLDGSAVSLWVYPGISFGGSMTVTDANGSTVFEKELNYGTCFSWTANNVQLAAGTQLTVMVENAQLFELAFRDANGRLVPVTGGGELFDEQTAVPDTISQLNSMYFDEIYHGRTGYEQLHKMPVYETTHPPLGKDLIMVGIALFGMTAFGWRFAGTLFGVLLVPLAWCFVRRLTRKPWAAATAGVLLALDFMRFSQSRLATIDIYGTFFILLGAYCMVWYCQRVLTDGAGRRCVRAGLRSQVDRHLRRGRAGRAVSGRALCALAAEKARLPGGVPRRGGGRRAVLCASAALPLHWVLFAVLVARSGVQPQRLVAVPGVDVQLSRDAEGDPPV
;
A
#
# COMPACT_ATOMS: atom_id res chain seq x y z
N MET A 1 17.67 19.15 -0.74
CA MET A 1 17.86 17.67 -0.71
C MET A 1 16.50 16.96 -0.50
N LEU A 2 15.73 17.27 0.55
CA LEU A 2 14.47 16.59 0.87
C LEU A 2 13.45 16.68 -0.29
N LEU A 3 13.15 17.88 -0.80
CA LEU A 3 12.23 18.06 -1.92
C LEU A 3 12.76 17.42 -3.22
N GLY A 4 14.08 17.48 -3.47
CA GLY A 4 14.68 16.81 -4.62
C GLY A 4 14.55 15.27 -4.54
N GLY A 5 14.72 14.69 -3.35
CA GLY A 5 14.49 13.26 -3.13
C GLY A 5 13.01 12.86 -3.31
N ALA A 6 12.09 13.70 -2.85
CA ALA A 6 10.66 13.47 -3.03
C ALA A 6 10.21 13.57 -4.49
N LEU A 7 10.77 14.53 -5.25
CA LEU A 7 10.54 14.65 -6.68
C LEU A 7 11.10 13.43 -7.43
N LEU A 8 12.35 13.05 -7.14
CA LEU A 8 12.97 11.90 -7.77
C LEU A 8 12.15 10.62 -7.54
N LEU A 9 11.66 10.42 -6.31
CA LEU A 9 10.82 9.26 -6.00
C LEU A 9 9.54 9.24 -6.84
N ARG A 10 8.83 10.37 -6.96
CA ARG A 10 7.62 10.48 -7.79
C ARG A 10 7.88 10.17 -9.25
N LEU A 11 8.97 10.73 -9.79
CA LEU A 11 9.34 10.51 -11.18
C LEU A 11 9.78 9.06 -11.45
N VAL A 12 10.45 8.42 -10.49
CA VAL A 12 10.75 6.98 -10.57
C VAL A 12 9.46 6.17 -10.52
N LEU A 13 8.54 6.47 -9.60
CA LEU A 13 7.24 5.80 -9.55
C LEU A 13 6.46 5.98 -10.87
N ALA A 14 6.48 7.19 -11.43
CA ALA A 14 5.84 7.46 -12.72
C ALA A 14 6.42 6.64 -13.88
N LEU A 15 7.71 6.30 -13.83
CA LEU A 15 8.35 5.45 -14.85
C LEU A 15 8.09 3.95 -14.67
N VAL A 16 7.86 3.50 -13.42
CA VAL A 16 7.71 2.05 -13.11
C VAL A 16 6.26 1.60 -12.96
N THR A 17 5.29 2.51 -12.97
CA THR A 17 3.85 2.22 -12.91
C THR A 17 3.14 2.73 -14.15
N ASP A 18 1.99 2.14 -14.49
CA ASP A 18 1.24 2.48 -15.71
C ASP A 18 0.18 3.58 -15.52
N GLY A 19 -0.09 3.96 -14.26
CA GLY A 19 -1.16 4.90 -13.91
C GLY A 19 -2.54 4.25 -13.86
N TYR A 20 -3.56 5.04 -13.60
CA TYR A 20 -4.94 4.57 -13.61
C TYR A 20 -5.43 4.54 -15.07
N PRO A 21 -5.78 3.38 -15.63
CA PRO A 21 -5.97 3.23 -17.09
C PRO A 21 -6.97 4.20 -17.70
N TYR A 22 -8.11 4.41 -17.03
CA TYR A 22 -9.15 5.30 -17.54
C TYR A 22 -8.70 6.77 -17.58
N ASP A 23 -8.05 7.25 -16.52
CA ASP A 23 -7.54 8.63 -16.50
C ASP A 23 -6.41 8.81 -17.51
N MET A 24 -5.52 7.81 -17.64
CA MET A 24 -4.41 7.87 -18.60
C MET A 24 -4.92 7.93 -20.04
N SER A 25 -5.90 7.12 -20.39
CA SER A 25 -6.51 7.13 -21.73
C SER A 25 -7.14 8.49 -22.04
N CYS A 26 -7.89 9.07 -21.10
CA CYS A 26 -8.47 10.40 -21.26
C CYS A 26 -7.38 11.47 -21.41
N PHE A 27 -6.37 11.51 -20.52
CA PHE A 27 -5.36 12.56 -20.53
C PHE A 27 -4.51 12.54 -21.80
N VAL A 28 -4.16 11.36 -22.29
CA VAL A 28 -3.40 11.22 -23.55
C VAL A 28 -4.28 11.62 -24.74
N ALA A 29 -5.52 11.10 -24.83
CA ALA A 29 -6.44 11.44 -25.91
C ALA A 29 -6.74 12.95 -25.97
N TRP A 30 -6.97 13.59 -24.81
CA TRP A 30 -7.21 15.03 -24.76
C TRP A 30 -5.96 15.85 -25.14
N GLY A 31 -4.79 15.41 -24.68
CA GLY A 31 -3.52 16.07 -25.04
C GLY A 31 -3.24 15.99 -26.54
N ASP A 32 -3.37 14.81 -27.13
CA ASP A 32 -3.13 14.57 -28.54
C ASP A 32 -4.14 15.31 -29.43
N LYS A 33 -5.44 15.27 -29.07
CA LYS A 33 -6.48 16.01 -29.82
C LYS A 33 -6.21 17.52 -29.78
N LEU A 34 -5.90 18.07 -28.59
CA LEU A 34 -5.62 19.50 -28.48
C LEU A 34 -4.36 19.90 -29.26
N ALA A 35 -3.33 19.07 -29.28
CA ALA A 35 -2.11 19.32 -30.04
C ALA A 35 -2.34 19.23 -31.57
N ALA A 36 -3.19 18.32 -32.03
CA ALA A 36 -3.45 18.08 -33.45
C ALA A 36 -4.48 19.06 -34.04
N GLU A 37 -5.59 19.29 -33.34
CA GLU A 37 -6.75 20.03 -33.88
C GLU A 37 -6.85 21.46 -33.33
N GLY A 38 -6.13 21.77 -32.27
CA GLY A 38 -6.15 23.05 -31.58
C GLY A 38 -7.39 23.26 -30.68
N PRO A 39 -7.43 24.37 -29.92
CA PRO A 39 -8.44 24.58 -28.88
C PRO A 39 -9.85 24.77 -29.44
N ALA A 40 -10.03 25.41 -30.61
CA ALA A 40 -11.37 25.69 -31.14
C ALA A 40 -12.13 24.41 -31.55
N ALA A 41 -11.44 23.35 -31.93
CA ALA A 41 -12.03 22.08 -32.36
C ALA A 41 -12.11 21.05 -31.20
N PHE A 42 -11.54 21.35 -30.04
CA PHE A 42 -11.39 20.37 -28.98
C PHE A 42 -12.72 19.85 -28.42
N TYR A 43 -13.66 20.72 -28.02
CA TYR A 43 -14.98 20.35 -27.52
C TYR A 43 -15.97 20.13 -28.65
N SER A 44 -15.72 19.12 -29.47
CA SER A 44 -16.63 18.73 -30.55
C SER A 44 -17.85 17.96 -29.98
N GLU A 45 -18.94 17.92 -30.73
CA GLU A 45 -20.16 17.19 -30.35
C GLU A 45 -19.84 15.68 -30.20
N GLY A 46 -20.36 15.08 -29.12
CA GLY A 46 -20.08 13.65 -28.79
C GLY A 46 -18.69 13.35 -28.22
N TYR A 47 -17.76 14.31 -28.13
CA TYR A 47 -16.47 14.07 -27.56
C TYR A 47 -16.45 14.26 -26.05
N PHE A 48 -16.12 13.18 -25.34
CA PHE A 48 -16.05 13.19 -23.88
C PHE A 48 -14.83 13.97 -23.38
N ALA A 49 -15.07 15.04 -22.63
CA ALA A 49 -14.06 15.77 -21.88
C ALA A 49 -14.72 16.50 -20.71
N ASP A 50 -14.61 15.98 -19.51
CA ASP A 50 -15.23 16.54 -18.31
C ASP A 50 -14.42 17.67 -17.64
N TYR A 51 -13.15 17.86 -18.02
CA TYR A 51 -12.31 18.91 -17.47
C TYR A 51 -12.58 20.27 -18.14
N PRO A 52 -12.52 21.38 -17.35
CA PRO A 52 -12.53 22.73 -17.91
C PRO A 52 -11.19 23.06 -18.61
N PRO A 53 -11.13 24.13 -19.42
CA PRO A 53 -9.99 24.42 -20.29
C PRO A 53 -8.63 24.60 -19.64
N GLY A 54 -8.56 24.91 -18.33
CA GLY A 54 -7.31 25.35 -17.71
C GLY A 54 -6.19 24.31 -17.74
N TYR A 55 -6.47 23.06 -17.34
CA TYR A 55 -5.43 22.01 -17.35
C TYR A 55 -5.22 21.39 -18.73
N LEU A 56 -6.17 21.51 -19.64
CA LEU A 56 -6.04 21.05 -21.02
C LEU A 56 -4.84 21.68 -21.73
N TRP A 57 -4.45 22.90 -21.39
CA TRP A 57 -3.24 23.52 -21.91
C TRP A 57 -1.97 22.76 -21.54
N VAL A 58 -1.91 22.21 -20.32
CA VAL A 58 -0.79 21.35 -19.89
C VAL A 58 -0.81 20.02 -20.64
N LEU A 59 -1.98 19.41 -20.77
CA LEU A 59 -2.15 18.16 -21.54
C LEU A 59 -1.81 18.36 -23.02
N GLY A 60 -2.25 19.47 -23.65
CA GLY A 60 -1.90 19.82 -25.01
C GLY A 60 -0.39 20.01 -25.22
N LEU A 61 0.29 20.61 -24.24
CA LEU A 61 1.76 20.70 -24.26
C LEU A 61 2.41 19.30 -24.22
N VAL A 62 1.89 18.40 -23.38
CA VAL A 62 2.36 17.00 -23.32
C VAL A 62 2.09 16.30 -24.66
N GLY A 63 0.91 16.47 -25.26
CA GLY A 63 0.58 15.95 -26.59
C GLY A 63 1.53 16.47 -27.69
N ALA A 64 1.81 17.78 -27.69
CA ALA A 64 2.77 18.38 -28.63
C ALA A 64 4.20 17.84 -28.46
N ILE A 65 4.68 17.66 -27.22
CA ILE A 65 5.99 17.04 -26.93
C ILE A 65 6.01 15.59 -27.42
N ARG A 66 4.95 14.83 -27.17
CA ARG A 66 4.84 13.44 -27.63
C ARG A 66 4.89 13.34 -29.16
N ALA A 67 4.12 14.18 -29.84
CA ALA A 67 4.12 14.25 -31.30
C ALA A 67 5.51 14.61 -31.85
N ALA A 68 6.16 15.65 -31.30
CA ALA A 68 7.46 16.10 -31.73
C ALA A 68 8.59 15.08 -31.53
N LEU A 69 8.51 14.29 -30.45
CA LEU A 69 9.51 13.28 -30.09
C LEU A 69 9.10 11.85 -30.49
N HIS A 70 7.98 11.68 -31.18
CA HIS A 70 7.41 10.38 -31.60
C HIS A 70 7.25 9.39 -30.42
N ILE A 71 6.81 9.88 -29.26
CA ILE A 71 6.61 9.06 -28.07
C ILE A 71 5.27 8.32 -28.20
N ALA A 72 5.31 6.97 -28.13
CA ALA A 72 4.13 6.13 -28.25
C ALA A 72 3.12 6.38 -27.12
N TYR A 73 1.84 6.05 -27.37
CA TYR A 73 0.70 6.24 -26.46
C TYR A 73 0.96 5.61 -25.08
N GLU A 74 1.32 4.33 -25.02
CA GLU A 74 1.56 3.58 -23.78
C GLU A 74 3.02 3.62 -23.28
N SER A 75 3.78 4.59 -23.77
CA SER A 75 5.19 4.72 -23.38
C SER A 75 5.33 5.17 -21.93
N LYS A 76 6.31 4.63 -21.21
CA LYS A 76 6.69 5.12 -19.87
C LYS A 76 7.07 6.62 -19.86
N TRP A 77 7.56 7.14 -20.98
CA TRP A 77 7.83 8.57 -21.13
C TRP A 77 6.55 9.41 -21.21
N THR A 78 5.46 8.88 -21.78
CA THR A 78 4.14 9.53 -21.74
C THR A 78 3.68 9.68 -20.29
N TYR A 79 3.75 8.61 -19.52
CA TYR A 79 3.36 8.60 -18.11
C TYR A 79 4.25 9.50 -17.25
N PHE A 80 5.54 9.55 -17.55
CA PHE A 80 6.47 10.49 -16.93
C PHE A 80 6.08 11.96 -17.18
N LEU A 81 5.78 12.32 -18.43
CA LEU A 81 5.40 13.68 -18.80
C LEU A 81 4.10 14.12 -18.12
N LEU A 82 3.10 13.23 -18.06
CA LEU A 82 1.83 13.50 -17.39
C LEU A 82 2.02 13.73 -15.89
N ALA A 83 2.88 12.94 -15.23
CA ALA A 83 3.14 13.07 -13.80
C ALA A 83 4.08 14.23 -13.42
N LEU A 84 4.80 14.82 -14.36
CA LEU A 84 5.84 15.83 -14.09
C LEU A 84 5.28 17.09 -13.41
N VAL A 85 4.25 17.70 -14.02
CA VAL A 85 3.67 18.95 -13.48
C VAL A 85 3.02 18.75 -12.12
N PRO A 86 2.14 17.74 -11.89
CA PRO A 86 1.61 17.46 -10.57
C PRO A 86 2.70 17.17 -9.52
N SER A 87 3.77 16.43 -9.88
CA SER A 87 4.90 16.14 -8.98
C SER A 87 5.66 17.39 -8.55
N LEU A 88 5.85 18.34 -9.45
CA LEU A 88 6.45 19.63 -9.12
C LEU A 88 5.55 20.45 -8.20
N CYS A 89 4.24 20.42 -8.43
CA CYS A 89 3.24 21.08 -7.57
C CYS A 89 3.22 20.49 -6.15
N ASP A 90 3.34 19.18 -6.00
CA ASP A 90 3.45 18.51 -4.70
C ASP A 90 4.69 18.96 -3.92
N CYS A 91 5.82 19.09 -4.60
CA CYS A 91 7.03 19.63 -3.98
C CYS A 91 6.84 21.10 -3.56
N GLY A 92 6.10 21.88 -4.35
CA GLY A 92 5.68 23.23 -4.02
C GLY A 92 4.80 23.29 -2.76
N LEU A 93 3.84 22.37 -2.64
CA LEU A 93 2.98 22.23 -1.47
C LEU A 93 3.78 21.87 -0.21
N ALA A 94 4.70 20.90 -0.30
CA ALA A 94 5.58 20.56 0.82
C ALA A 94 6.47 21.74 1.25
N TRP A 95 7.00 22.50 0.29
CA TRP A 95 7.73 23.73 0.59
C TRP A 95 6.84 24.79 1.27
N LEU A 96 5.57 24.89 0.87
CA LEU A 96 4.62 25.82 1.45
C LEU A 96 4.32 25.47 2.91
N VAL A 97 4.22 24.19 3.25
CA VAL A 97 4.09 23.71 4.65
C VAL A 97 5.31 24.16 5.47
N TYR A 98 6.53 23.97 4.97
CA TYR A 98 7.73 24.46 5.63
C TYR A 98 7.68 25.98 5.88
N ARG A 99 7.35 26.74 4.84
CA ARG A 99 7.29 28.20 4.91
C ARG A 99 6.22 28.69 5.88
N THR A 100 5.06 28.02 5.93
CA THR A 100 3.97 28.32 6.87
C THR A 100 4.39 28.03 8.30
N ALA A 101 5.00 26.87 8.56
CA ALA A 101 5.52 26.52 9.88
C ALA A 101 6.58 27.53 10.38
N LYS A 102 7.49 27.97 9.51
CA LYS A 102 8.55 28.95 9.83
C LYS A 102 8.01 30.35 10.09
N ARG A 103 6.85 30.71 9.55
CA ARG A 103 6.20 31.98 9.73
C ARG A 103 5.17 32.00 10.86
N SER A 104 4.88 30.81 11.41
CA SER A 104 3.94 30.69 12.52
C SER A 104 4.43 31.46 13.75
N SER A 105 3.56 32.31 14.29
CA SER A 105 3.79 33.03 15.58
C SER A 105 3.66 32.09 16.79
N ARG A 106 3.27 30.85 16.60
CA ARG A 106 3.03 29.83 17.64
C ARG A 106 4.27 29.01 18.02
N GLY A 107 5.46 29.47 17.64
CA GLY A 107 6.73 28.90 18.11
C GLY A 107 7.06 27.51 17.52
N VAL A 108 6.67 27.22 16.28
CA VAL A 108 7.03 25.96 15.60
C VAL A 108 8.55 25.85 15.48
N LYS A 109 9.12 24.82 16.09
CA LYS A 109 10.56 24.54 16.04
C LYS A 109 11.01 24.14 14.63
N GLU A 110 12.26 24.44 14.28
CA GLU A 110 12.86 24.10 12.98
C GLU A 110 12.70 22.61 12.64
N HIS A 111 13.01 21.76 13.60
CA HIS A 111 12.92 20.33 13.43
C HIS A 111 11.45 19.87 13.18
N THR A 112 10.46 20.45 13.87
CA THR A 112 9.03 20.18 13.63
C THR A 112 8.63 20.63 12.22
N ALA A 113 9.09 21.82 11.80
CA ALA A 113 8.87 22.30 10.44
C ALA A 113 9.47 21.37 9.39
N LEU A 114 10.68 20.84 9.61
CA LEU A 114 11.32 19.89 8.72
C LEU A 114 10.62 18.53 8.69
N VAL A 115 10.17 18.03 9.84
CA VAL A 115 9.40 16.76 9.93
C VAL A 115 8.08 16.87 9.19
N LEU A 116 7.34 17.96 9.38
CA LEU A 116 6.10 18.21 8.65
C LEU A 116 6.32 18.31 7.13
N THR A 117 7.39 19.01 6.73
CA THR A 117 7.76 19.12 5.34
C THR A 117 8.13 17.75 4.75
N ALA A 118 8.88 16.95 5.49
CA ALA A 118 9.21 15.59 5.10
C ALA A 118 7.96 14.72 5.00
N PHE A 119 7.07 14.80 6.00
CA PHE A 119 5.81 14.07 5.97
C PHE A 119 4.95 14.48 4.77
N THR A 120 4.84 15.78 4.46
CA THR A 120 4.08 16.25 3.29
C THR A 120 4.75 15.84 1.98
N ALA A 121 6.08 15.98 1.87
CA ALA A 121 6.82 15.62 0.67
C ALA A 121 6.77 14.12 0.35
N PHE A 122 6.75 13.27 1.39
CA PHE A 122 6.66 11.81 1.29
C PHE A 122 5.31 11.27 1.77
N ASN A 123 4.27 12.12 1.74
CA ASN A 123 2.93 11.73 2.14
C ASN A 123 2.44 10.57 1.27
N PRO A 124 2.00 9.43 1.86
CA PRO A 124 1.61 8.26 1.08
C PRO A 124 0.43 8.52 0.15
N LEU A 125 -0.56 9.32 0.57
CA LEU A 125 -1.68 9.73 -0.27
C LEU A 125 -1.17 10.49 -1.50
N MET A 126 -0.35 11.52 -1.32
CA MET A 126 0.18 12.37 -2.40
C MET A 126 1.14 11.62 -3.32
N LEU A 127 1.99 10.75 -2.76
CA LEU A 127 2.89 9.91 -3.56
C LEU A 127 2.12 8.95 -4.45
N PHE A 128 1.05 8.37 -3.90
CA PHE A 128 0.22 7.43 -4.64
C PHE A 128 -0.61 8.14 -5.72
N ASP A 129 -1.27 9.24 -5.36
CA ASP A 129 -2.07 10.05 -6.27
C ASP A 129 -1.27 10.52 -7.50
N THR A 130 -0.13 11.14 -7.26
CA THR A 130 0.68 11.77 -8.32
C THR A 130 1.66 10.80 -8.98
N GLY A 131 2.33 9.94 -8.20
CA GLY A 131 3.39 9.06 -8.70
C GLY A 131 2.89 7.75 -9.28
N VAL A 132 1.87 7.15 -8.67
CA VAL A 132 1.31 5.84 -9.06
C VAL A 132 0.07 6.01 -9.93
N TRP A 133 -0.95 6.70 -9.46
CA TRP A 133 -2.20 6.97 -10.18
C TRP A 133 -2.00 7.95 -11.35
N LYS A 134 -1.11 8.93 -11.17
CA LYS A 134 -0.77 10.03 -12.12
C LYS A 134 -1.89 11.05 -12.31
N GLN A 135 -2.60 11.33 -11.22
CA GLN A 135 -3.63 12.36 -11.20
C GLN A 135 -3.07 13.78 -11.10
N ILE A 136 -3.91 14.74 -11.46
CA ILE A 136 -3.55 16.16 -11.49
C ILE A 136 -3.88 16.89 -10.18
N ASP A 137 -4.26 16.16 -9.12
CA ASP A 137 -4.75 16.78 -7.90
C ASP A 137 -3.71 17.66 -7.20
N GLY A 138 -2.42 17.35 -7.31
CA GLY A 138 -1.34 18.24 -6.89
C GLY A 138 -1.32 19.58 -7.63
N ALA A 139 -1.55 19.57 -8.93
CA ALA A 139 -1.63 20.78 -9.75
C ALA A 139 -2.86 21.63 -9.45
N PHE A 140 -3.97 20.99 -9.13
CA PHE A 140 -5.20 21.65 -8.67
C PHE A 140 -5.06 22.19 -7.24
N ALA A 141 -4.52 21.39 -6.33
CA ALA A 141 -4.42 21.75 -4.92
C ALA A 141 -3.45 22.92 -4.66
N LEU A 142 -2.38 23.05 -5.43
CA LEU A 142 -1.38 24.10 -5.20
C LEU A 142 -1.98 25.52 -5.29
N PRO A 143 -2.66 25.94 -6.36
CA PRO A 143 -3.26 27.27 -6.42
C PRO A 143 -4.39 27.45 -5.41
N LEU A 144 -5.20 26.42 -5.13
CA LEU A 144 -6.26 26.47 -4.14
C LEU A 144 -5.72 26.68 -2.73
N VAL A 145 -4.72 25.94 -2.34
CA VAL A 145 -4.07 26.02 -1.03
C VAL A 145 -3.32 27.36 -0.87
N LEU A 146 -2.61 27.80 -1.93
CA LEU A 146 -1.97 29.14 -1.96
C LEU A 146 -2.99 30.27 -1.78
N CYS A 147 -4.20 30.13 -2.36
CA CYS A 147 -5.29 31.08 -2.13
C CYS A 147 -5.54 31.26 -0.63
N PHE A 148 -5.75 30.17 0.12
CA PHE A 148 -6.02 30.25 1.55
C PHE A 148 -4.83 30.72 2.38
N VAL A 149 -3.59 30.40 1.97
CA VAL A 149 -2.37 30.97 2.59
C VAL A 149 -2.29 32.48 2.38
N LEU A 150 -2.69 32.98 1.21
CA LEU A 150 -2.72 34.43 0.96
C LEU A 150 -3.86 35.13 1.70
N LEU A 151 -5.02 34.47 1.86
CA LEU A 151 -6.11 34.98 2.69
C LEU A 151 -5.70 35.07 4.16
N GLU A 152 -4.94 34.07 4.67
CA GLU A 152 -4.35 34.13 6.01
C GLU A 152 -3.41 35.35 6.18
N GLN A 153 -2.74 35.75 5.11
CA GLN A 153 -1.88 36.93 5.06
C GLN A 153 -2.65 38.23 4.72
N ARG A 154 -3.97 38.21 4.64
CA ARG A 154 -4.88 39.30 4.24
C ARG A 154 -4.60 39.86 2.82
N ARG A 155 -4.07 39.00 1.93
CA ARG A 155 -3.79 39.37 0.55
C ARG A 155 -4.92 38.94 -0.37
N TYR A 156 -6.05 39.62 -0.34
CA TYR A 156 -7.32 39.20 -0.94
C TYR A 156 -7.30 39.11 -2.46
N LEU A 157 -6.79 40.13 -3.19
CA LEU A 157 -6.81 40.14 -4.65
C LEU A 157 -5.99 39.02 -5.30
N PRO A 158 -4.71 38.80 -4.94
CA PRO A 158 -3.97 37.68 -5.49
C PRO A 158 -4.53 36.31 -5.04
N ALA A 159 -5.16 36.22 -3.87
CA ALA A 159 -5.88 35.01 -3.46
C ALA A 159 -7.02 34.69 -4.40
N ALA A 160 -7.80 35.70 -4.81
CA ALA A 160 -8.90 35.51 -5.77
C ALA A 160 -8.42 35.01 -7.12
N VAL A 161 -7.31 35.55 -7.66
CA VAL A 161 -6.71 35.06 -8.91
C VAL A 161 -6.35 33.59 -8.79
N LEU A 162 -5.71 33.18 -7.68
CA LEU A 162 -5.31 31.76 -7.48
C LEU A 162 -6.52 30.85 -7.31
N TYR A 163 -7.60 31.32 -6.67
CA TYR A 163 -8.86 30.58 -6.66
C TYR A 163 -9.41 30.38 -8.08
N GLY A 164 -9.37 31.45 -8.91
CA GLY A 164 -9.75 31.36 -10.32
C GLY A 164 -8.88 30.38 -11.11
N VAL A 165 -7.57 30.33 -10.85
CA VAL A 165 -6.70 29.33 -11.45
C VAL A 165 -7.10 27.91 -11.04
N ALA A 166 -7.39 27.68 -9.75
CA ALA A 166 -7.88 26.39 -9.28
C ALA A 166 -9.20 26.02 -9.96
N LEU A 167 -10.12 26.99 -10.07
CA LEU A 167 -11.41 26.81 -10.75
C LEU A 167 -11.21 26.45 -12.23
N ALA A 168 -10.28 27.12 -12.93
CA ALA A 168 -9.99 26.80 -14.33
C ALA A 168 -9.43 25.38 -14.51
N ILE A 169 -8.74 24.81 -13.49
CA ILE A 169 -8.17 23.46 -13.55
C ILE A 169 -9.22 22.38 -13.28
N LYS A 170 -10.01 22.52 -12.19
CA LYS A 170 -11.03 21.53 -11.80
C LYS A 170 -12.29 22.22 -11.24
N PRO A 171 -13.51 21.75 -11.62
CA PRO A 171 -14.76 22.26 -11.05
C PRO A 171 -14.86 22.07 -9.54
N GLN A 172 -14.14 21.10 -8.98
CA GLN A 172 -14.04 20.81 -7.54
C GLN A 172 -13.68 22.06 -6.70
N ALA A 173 -13.04 23.08 -7.28
CA ALA A 173 -12.79 24.35 -6.61
C ALA A 173 -14.06 25.03 -6.11
N LEU A 174 -15.23 24.82 -6.78
CA LEU A 174 -16.51 25.37 -6.37
C LEU A 174 -16.92 24.90 -4.97
N LEU A 175 -16.52 23.71 -4.55
CA LEU A 175 -16.76 23.21 -3.19
C LEU A 175 -16.18 24.13 -2.12
N PHE A 176 -15.11 24.88 -2.41
CA PHE A 176 -14.49 25.84 -1.49
C PHE A 176 -15.03 27.25 -1.59
N GLY A 177 -16.00 27.51 -2.49
CA GLY A 177 -16.67 28.80 -2.65
C GLY A 177 -17.26 29.36 -1.37
N PRO A 178 -18.00 28.58 -0.54
CA PRO A 178 -18.52 29.05 0.76
C PRO A 178 -17.44 29.53 1.72
N VAL A 179 -16.29 28.88 1.75
CA VAL A 179 -15.17 29.31 2.61
C VAL A 179 -14.62 30.64 2.12
N LEU A 180 -14.45 30.78 0.80
CA LEU A 180 -13.97 32.01 0.19
C LEU A 180 -14.95 33.18 0.52
N ALA A 181 -16.26 32.97 0.33
CA ALA A 181 -17.29 33.93 0.66
C ALA A 181 -17.22 34.38 2.13
N VAL A 182 -17.10 33.42 3.05
CA VAL A 182 -16.95 33.71 4.49
C VAL A 182 -15.68 34.51 4.77
N CYS A 183 -14.55 34.23 4.11
CA CYS A 183 -13.31 34.99 4.28
C CYS A 183 -13.45 36.45 3.81
N TYR A 184 -14.14 36.71 2.70
CA TYR A 184 -14.40 38.05 2.21
C TYR A 184 -15.41 38.78 3.10
N LEU A 185 -16.48 38.16 3.57
CA LEU A 185 -17.41 38.73 4.53
C LEU A 185 -16.71 39.10 5.85
N ALA A 186 -15.83 38.21 6.33
CA ALA A 186 -15.02 38.51 7.49
C ALA A 186 -14.07 39.71 7.25
N ALA A 187 -13.51 39.84 6.05
CA ALA A 187 -12.67 40.97 5.69
C ALA A 187 -13.44 42.32 5.79
N ILE A 188 -14.70 42.34 5.31
CA ILE A 188 -15.55 43.55 5.42
C ILE A 188 -15.84 43.90 6.88
N THR A 189 -16.00 42.89 7.75
CA THR A 189 -16.30 43.13 9.19
C THR A 189 -15.07 43.51 9.98
N LEU A 190 -13.89 43.01 9.62
CA LEU A 190 -12.62 43.24 10.34
C LEU A 190 -11.88 44.52 9.92
N GLU A 191 -12.12 45.06 8.74
CA GLU A 191 -11.49 46.28 8.25
C GLU A 191 -12.25 47.54 8.72
N LYS A 192 -11.50 48.60 9.07
CA LYS A 192 -12.06 49.90 9.49
C LYS A 192 -12.77 50.60 8.32
N ASP A 193 -12.16 50.52 7.12
CA ASP A 193 -12.72 51.07 5.87
C ASP A 193 -13.54 49.99 5.17
N ARG A 194 -14.83 49.92 5.51
CA ARG A 194 -15.76 48.92 4.94
C ARG A 194 -15.98 49.07 3.42
N LEU A 195 -15.97 50.33 2.93
CA LEU A 195 -16.17 50.58 1.48
C LEU A 195 -14.98 50.07 0.67
N ARG A 196 -13.77 50.29 1.14
CA ARG A 196 -12.57 49.76 0.54
C ARG A 196 -12.53 48.21 0.61
N ALA A 197 -12.94 47.64 1.73
CA ALA A 197 -13.05 46.19 1.89
C ALA A 197 -14.07 45.59 0.91
N PHE A 198 -15.25 46.22 0.79
CA PHE A 198 -16.28 45.84 -0.19
C PHE A 198 -15.77 45.93 -1.62
N GLY A 199 -15.08 47.05 -1.99
CA GLY A 199 -14.46 47.16 -3.32
C GLY A 199 -13.42 46.09 -3.62
N ARG A 200 -12.64 45.66 -2.61
CA ARG A 200 -11.72 44.50 -2.77
C ARG A 200 -12.45 43.17 -2.93
N CYS A 201 -13.58 42.96 -2.24
CA CYS A 201 -14.38 41.76 -2.40
C CYS A 201 -14.95 41.67 -3.80
N PHE A 202 -15.53 42.79 -4.31
CA PHE A 202 -16.07 42.86 -5.66
C PHE A 202 -14.99 42.68 -6.74
N GLY A 203 -13.86 43.42 -6.58
CA GLY A 203 -12.69 43.23 -7.45
C GLY A 203 -12.10 41.83 -7.36
N GLY A 204 -12.12 41.20 -6.19
CA GLY A 204 -11.72 39.81 -5.99
C GLY A 204 -12.62 38.84 -6.74
N ALA A 205 -13.96 39.02 -6.67
CA ALA A 205 -14.89 38.17 -7.44
C ALA A 205 -14.65 38.28 -8.93
N ALA A 206 -14.47 39.50 -9.46
CA ALA A 206 -14.14 39.69 -10.87
C ALA A 206 -12.79 39.06 -11.26
N LEU A 207 -11.76 39.20 -10.42
CA LEU A 207 -10.45 38.59 -10.64
C LEU A 207 -10.48 37.07 -10.56
N ALA A 208 -11.35 36.47 -9.73
CA ALA A 208 -11.51 35.02 -9.67
C ALA A 208 -12.12 34.42 -10.95
N LEU A 209 -12.93 35.18 -11.68
CA LEU A 209 -13.47 34.75 -12.96
C LEU A 209 -12.49 34.89 -14.13
N LEU A 210 -11.46 35.72 -13.99
CA LEU A 210 -10.54 36.00 -15.08
C LEU A 210 -9.77 34.76 -15.60
N PRO A 211 -9.17 33.86 -14.76
CA PRO A 211 -8.48 32.70 -15.28
C PRO A 211 -9.37 31.72 -16.06
N PRO A 212 -10.61 31.33 -15.61
CA PRO A 212 -11.50 30.51 -16.42
C PRO A 212 -11.88 31.15 -17.75
N LEU A 213 -12.13 32.47 -17.74
CA LEU A 213 -12.47 33.22 -18.98
C LEU A 213 -11.28 33.25 -19.96
N LEU A 214 -10.07 33.56 -19.47
CA LEU A 214 -8.87 33.62 -20.33
C LEU A 214 -8.51 32.27 -20.91
N THR A 215 -8.57 31.20 -20.07
CA THR A 215 -8.24 29.85 -20.55
C THR A 215 -9.31 29.27 -21.47
N GLY A 216 -10.58 29.63 -21.27
CA GLY A 216 -11.70 29.16 -22.06
C GLY A 216 -11.90 29.91 -23.40
N LEU A 217 -11.42 31.16 -23.50
CA LEU A 217 -11.64 32.01 -24.68
C LEU A 217 -11.18 31.37 -26.02
N PRO A 218 -10.00 30.72 -26.10
CA PRO A 218 -9.57 30.05 -27.34
C PRO A 218 -10.41 28.80 -27.71
N PHE A 219 -11.08 28.17 -26.72
CA PHE A 219 -11.91 27.00 -26.96
C PHE A 219 -13.34 27.37 -27.44
N PHE A 220 -13.92 28.38 -26.84
CA PHE A 220 -15.35 28.67 -27.02
C PHE A 220 -15.62 29.95 -27.82
N GLY A 221 -14.60 30.79 -28.07
CA GLY A 221 -14.78 32.10 -28.65
C GLY A 221 -15.60 33.05 -27.77
N VAL A 222 -15.67 34.31 -28.11
CA VAL A 222 -16.29 35.37 -27.27
C VAL A 222 -17.77 35.11 -26.99
N VAL A 223 -18.52 34.71 -28.02
CA VAL A 223 -20.01 34.61 -27.96
C VAL A 223 -20.44 33.41 -27.09
N GLN A 224 -19.77 32.29 -27.25
CA GLN A 224 -20.15 31.03 -26.55
C GLN A 224 -19.42 30.84 -25.23
N LEU A 225 -18.49 31.71 -24.86
CA LEU A 225 -17.61 31.53 -23.70
C LEU A 225 -18.39 31.29 -22.40
N ILE A 226 -19.26 32.20 -22.04
CA ILE A 226 -19.99 32.10 -20.76
C ILE A 226 -21.01 30.96 -20.77
N PRO A 227 -21.88 30.81 -21.77
CA PRO A 227 -22.80 29.65 -21.81
C PRO A 227 -22.08 28.31 -21.74
N LYS A 228 -21.02 28.11 -22.53
CA LYS A 228 -20.29 26.84 -22.56
C LYS A 228 -19.49 26.60 -21.30
N LEU A 229 -18.95 27.62 -20.65
CA LEU A 229 -18.33 27.44 -19.32
C LEU A 229 -19.37 27.02 -18.28
N ILE A 230 -20.52 27.68 -18.20
CA ILE A 230 -21.60 27.32 -17.28
C ILE A 230 -22.03 25.87 -17.53
N ASP A 231 -22.31 25.51 -18.78
CA ASP A 231 -22.67 24.14 -19.18
C ASP A 231 -21.59 23.13 -18.73
N LYS A 232 -20.32 23.42 -18.94
CA LYS A 232 -19.20 22.55 -18.53
C LYS A 232 -19.17 22.33 -17.02
N TYR A 233 -19.31 23.39 -16.21
CA TYR A 233 -19.28 23.26 -14.75
C TYR A 233 -20.51 22.56 -14.19
N THR A 234 -21.70 22.86 -14.72
CA THR A 234 -22.95 22.22 -14.26
C THR A 234 -23.06 20.78 -14.74
N GLY A 235 -22.67 20.47 -15.98
CA GLY A 235 -22.66 19.11 -16.54
C GLY A 235 -21.73 18.18 -15.78
N THR A 236 -20.51 18.64 -15.46
CA THR A 236 -19.56 17.84 -14.68
C THR A 236 -20.07 17.55 -13.27
N MET A 237 -20.76 18.48 -12.62
CA MET A 237 -21.33 18.28 -11.28
C MET A 237 -22.51 17.31 -11.26
N SER A 238 -23.27 17.20 -12.34
CA SER A 238 -24.45 16.33 -12.45
C SER A 238 -24.15 14.95 -13.06
N GLY A 239 -22.94 14.74 -13.56
CA GLY A 239 -22.56 13.54 -14.33
C GLY A 239 -22.49 12.24 -13.52
N TYR A 240 -22.48 12.32 -12.19
CA TYR A 240 -22.29 11.16 -11.32
C TYR A 240 -23.37 11.10 -10.22
N PRO A 241 -24.60 10.60 -10.51
CA PRO A 241 -25.75 10.67 -9.62
C PRO A 241 -25.72 9.56 -8.54
N TYR A 242 -24.63 9.39 -7.83
CA TYR A 242 -24.46 8.38 -6.78
C TYR A 242 -24.26 9.00 -5.39
N ALA A 243 -24.54 8.21 -4.35
CA ALA A 243 -24.29 8.63 -2.97
C ALA A 243 -22.80 8.91 -2.73
N THR A 244 -21.94 7.99 -3.19
CA THR A 244 -20.49 8.22 -3.26
C THR A 244 -19.88 7.30 -4.33
N ILE A 245 -18.77 7.72 -4.90
CA ILE A 245 -18.10 7.05 -6.02
C ILE A 245 -16.69 6.70 -5.54
N ASN A 246 -16.56 5.51 -4.96
CA ASN A 246 -15.32 5.02 -4.37
C ASN A 246 -14.69 5.94 -3.29
N ALA A 247 -15.39 6.98 -2.82
CA ALA A 247 -14.96 7.74 -1.67
C ALA A 247 -15.32 7.00 -0.40
N PHE A 248 -14.34 6.44 0.30
CA PHE A 248 -14.55 5.72 1.55
C PHE A 248 -14.75 6.72 2.70
N ASN A 249 -15.88 7.40 2.67
CA ASN A 249 -16.33 8.39 3.62
C ASN A 249 -17.45 7.85 4.52
N TRP A 250 -18.12 8.72 5.28
CA TRP A 250 -19.24 8.37 6.13
C TRP A 250 -20.38 7.68 5.38
N LEU A 251 -20.73 8.15 4.16
CA LEU A 251 -21.80 7.55 3.37
C LEU A 251 -21.40 6.15 2.89
N ALA A 252 -20.14 5.94 2.51
CA ALA A 252 -19.63 4.61 2.17
C ALA A 252 -19.65 3.67 3.37
N ALA A 253 -19.32 4.18 4.59
CA ALA A 253 -19.41 3.39 5.83
C ALA A 253 -20.84 2.94 6.14
N LEU A 254 -21.84 3.68 5.68
CA LEU A 254 -23.27 3.33 5.76
C LEU A 254 -23.75 2.45 4.58
N GLY A 255 -22.88 2.05 3.66
CA GLY A 255 -23.22 1.21 2.51
C GLY A 255 -23.68 1.98 1.27
N GLY A 256 -23.41 3.30 1.21
CA GLY A 256 -23.84 4.18 0.09
C GLY A 256 -22.93 4.15 -1.13
N ASN A 257 -21.78 3.45 -1.09
CA ASN A 257 -20.87 3.43 -2.23
C ASN A 257 -21.56 2.84 -3.49
N TRP A 258 -21.54 3.58 -4.59
CA TRP A 258 -22.23 3.28 -5.86
C TRP A 258 -23.75 3.09 -5.77
N LYS A 259 -24.40 3.53 -4.69
CA LYS A 259 -25.87 3.59 -4.61
C LYS A 259 -26.36 4.84 -5.32
N GLY A 260 -27.46 4.71 -6.06
CA GLY A 260 -28.11 5.85 -6.70
C GLY A 260 -28.48 6.93 -5.68
N GLN A 261 -28.27 8.18 -6.01
CA GLN A 261 -28.55 9.26 -5.06
C GLN A 261 -30.03 9.36 -4.68
N ALA A 262 -30.96 8.87 -5.53
CA ALA A 262 -32.38 8.80 -5.26
C ALA A 262 -32.79 7.60 -4.41
N ASP A 263 -31.92 6.58 -4.26
CA ASP A 263 -32.19 5.38 -3.48
C ASP A 263 -32.38 5.73 -1.99
N PRO A 264 -33.20 4.95 -1.26
CA PRO A 264 -33.39 5.16 0.17
C PRO A 264 -32.10 4.86 0.95
N ALA A 265 -31.75 5.76 1.87
CA ALA A 265 -30.61 5.63 2.78
C ALA A 265 -31.07 5.25 4.18
N LEU A 266 -31.25 6.21 5.07
CA LEU A 266 -31.64 6.00 6.47
C LEU A 266 -33.02 6.63 6.74
N PHE A 267 -33.84 5.97 7.52
CA PHE A 267 -35.13 6.48 7.95
C PHE A 267 -36.07 6.93 6.81
N GLY A 268 -35.93 6.32 5.63
CA GLY A 268 -36.76 6.62 4.47
C GLY A 268 -36.37 7.87 3.66
N ILE A 269 -35.29 8.58 4.05
CA ILE A 269 -34.74 9.67 3.22
C ILE A 269 -33.76 9.12 2.19
N SER A 270 -33.64 9.81 1.03
CA SER A 270 -32.69 9.40 0.00
C SER A 270 -31.26 9.78 0.36
N TRP A 271 -30.27 9.15 -0.31
CA TRP A 271 -28.86 9.51 -0.16
C TRP A 271 -28.60 10.98 -0.52
N GLN A 272 -29.31 11.51 -1.52
CA GLN A 272 -29.24 12.93 -1.88
C GLN A 272 -29.74 13.83 -0.75
N GLN A 273 -30.89 13.51 -0.17
CA GLN A 273 -31.46 14.30 0.94
C GLN A 273 -30.52 14.27 2.17
N LEU A 274 -29.98 13.08 2.48
CA LEU A 274 -28.99 12.94 3.57
C LEU A 274 -27.73 13.75 3.29
N GLY A 275 -27.20 13.67 2.08
CA GLY A 275 -26.01 14.43 1.67
C GLY A 275 -26.25 15.94 1.69
N CYS A 276 -27.40 16.42 1.22
CA CYS A 276 -27.77 17.84 1.28
C CYS A 276 -27.90 18.33 2.74
N LEU A 277 -28.54 17.55 3.62
CA LEU A 277 -28.62 17.87 5.05
C LEU A 277 -27.20 17.98 5.65
N ASN A 278 -26.32 17.06 5.33
CA ASN A 278 -24.95 17.06 5.79
C ASN A 278 -24.16 18.29 5.27
N ILE A 279 -24.33 18.67 4.00
CA ILE A 279 -23.73 19.90 3.43
C ILE A 279 -24.21 21.14 4.21
N LEU A 280 -25.51 21.21 4.52
CA LEU A 280 -26.05 22.29 5.33
C LEU A 280 -25.46 22.32 6.74
N LEU A 281 -25.28 21.17 7.38
CA LEU A 281 -24.65 21.07 8.72
C LEU A 281 -23.20 21.54 8.70
N VAL A 282 -22.40 21.09 7.71
CA VAL A 282 -21.02 21.52 7.54
C VAL A 282 -20.93 23.02 7.27
N THR A 283 -21.82 23.56 6.43
CA THR A 283 -21.87 24.98 6.09
C THR A 283 -22.32 25.84 7.30
N ALA A 284 -23.28 25.36 8.07
CA ALA A 284 -23.69 26.01 9.33
C ALA A 284 -22.56 26.01 10.34
N GLY A 285 -21.81 24.91 10.44
CA GLY A 285 -20.58 24.82 11.25
C GLY A 285 -19.51 25.80 10.78
N LEU A 286 -19.28 25.95 9.48
CA LEU A 286 -18.38 26.94 8.91
C LEU A 286 -18.77 28.35 9.33
N ALA A 287 -20.04 28.72 9.18
CA ALA A 287 -20.56 30.02 9.58
C ALA A 287 -20.39 30.25 11.11
N TYR A 288 -20.71 29.23 11.91
CA TYR A 288 -20.53 29.30 13.36
C TYR A 288 -19.06 29.52 13.75
N PHE A 289 -18.13 28.73 13.23
CA PHE A 289 -16.71 28.84 13.53
C PHE A 289 -16.13 30.17 13.03
N ALA A 290 -16.57 30.67 11.88
CA ALA A 290 -16.17 31.96 11.35
C ALA A 290 -16.60 33.11 12.29
N VAL A 291 -17.88 33.15 12.68
CA VAL A 291 -18.40 34.16 13.60
C VAL A 291 -17.66 34.12 14.95
N ARG A 292 -17.44 32.91 15.50
CA ARG A 292 -16.75 32.74 16.79
C ARG A 292 -15.29 33.17 16.70
N SER A 293 -14.58 32.82 15.64
CA SER A 293 -13.18 33.15 15.43
C SER A 293 -12.97 34.66 15.16
N VAL A 294 -13.89 35.30 14.42
CA VAL A 294 -13.90 36.78 14.23
C VAL A 294 -14.10 37.49 15.56
N ARG A 295 -15.10 37.08 16.35
CA ARG A 295 -15.36 37.68 17.67
C ARG A 295 -14.24 37.45 18.66
N GLY A 296 -13.57 36.31 18.57
CA GLY A 296 -12.43 35.98 19.44
C GLY A 296 -11.09 36.57 19.00
N GLY A 297 -11.00 37.15 17.80
CA GLY A 297 -9.75 37.63 17.22
C GLY A 297 -8.82 36.52 16.68
N TRP A 298 -9.32 35.31 16.48
CA TRP A 298 -8.57 34.10 16.04
C TRP A 298 -8.94 33.65 14.62
N PHE A 299 -9.46 34.57 13.80
CA PHE A 299 -9.90 34.23 12.45
C PHE A 299 -8.77 33.69 11.58
N SER A 300 -8.95 32.47 11.07
CA SER A 300 -7.97 31.80 10.24
C SER A 300 -8.63 31.13 9.03
N PRO A 301 -8.45 31.69 7.83
CA PRO A 301 -8.88 31.07 6.56
C PRO A 301 -8.36 29.63 6.37
N LEU A 302 -7.12 29.34 6.74
CA LEU A 302 -6.54 27.98 6.64
C LEU A 302 -7.31 26.97 7.49
N LEU A 303 -7.63 27.35 8.74
CA LEU A 303 -8.36 26.46 9.67
C LEU A 303 -9.78 26.18 9.19
N LEU A 304 -10.47 27.23 8.71
CA LEU A 304 -11.83 27.10 8.19
C LEU A 304 -11.89 26.31 6.89
N ALA A 305 -10.90 26.48 6.00
CA ALA A 305 -10.79 25.71 4.76
C ALA A 305 -10.47 24.23 5.02
N ALA A 306 -9.63 23.92 6.00
CA ALA A 306 -9.37 22.56 6.43
C ALA A 306 -10.65 21.88 6.96
N TYR A 307 -11.37 22.54 7.87
CA TYR A 307 -12.64 22.05 8.39
C TYR A 307 -13.64 21.76 7.29
N TYR A 308 -13.85 22.74 6.40
CA TYR A 308 -14.87 22.65 5.37
C TYR A 308 -14.52 21.61 4.30
N GLY A 309 -13.28 21.61 3.81
CA GLY A 309 -12.81 20.67 2.80
C GLY A 309 -12.93 19.21 3.24
N ILE A 310 -12.50 18.90 4.46
CA ILE A 310 -12.65 17.55 5.02
C ILE A 310 -14.13 17.26 5.35
N GLY A 311 -14.86 18.24 5.91
CA GLY A 311 -16.26 18.05 6.26
C GLY A 311 -17.15 17.75 5.05
N ILE A 312 -16.92 18.42 3.92
CA ILE A 312 -17.63 18.13 2.66
C ILE A 312 -17.25 16.75 2.15
N PHE A 313 -15.97 16.39 2.12
CA PHE A 313 -15.57 15.04 1.69
C PHE A 313 -16.20 13.95 2.57
N THR A 314 -16.16 14.14 3.90
CA THR A 314 -16.67 13.14 4.86
C THR A 314 -18.18 12.95 4.74
N LEU A 315 -18.96 14.02 4.59
CA LEU A 315 -20.39 14.00 4.83
C LEU A 315 -21.25 14.25 3.60
N ALA A 316 -20.73 14.87 2.52
CA ALA A 316 -21.51 15.15 1.32
C ALA A 316 -21.64 13.93 0.40
N HIS A 317 -22.70 13.93 -0.41
CA HIS A 317 -22.90 12.96 -1.50
C HIS A 317 -22.09 13.34 -2.76
N CYS A 318 -22.04 12.46 -3.75
CA CYS A 318 -21.32 12.62 -5.03
C CYS A 318 -19.82 12.86 -4.87
N MET A 319 -19.20 12.27 -3.83
CA MET A 319 -17.77 12.40 -3.60
C MET A 319 -16.98 11.28 -4.29
N HIS A 320 -15.86 11.66 -4.89
CA HIS A 320 -14.85 10.75 -5.40
C HIS A 320 -13.72 10.59 -4.40
N GLU A 321 -13.01 9.47 -4.46
CA GLU A 321 -11.90 9.08 -3.55
C GLU A 321 -10.82 10.16 -3.41
N ARG A 322 -10.55 10.95 -4.46
CA ARG A 322 -9.49 11.97 -4.50
C ARG A 322 -9.90 13.33 -3.96
N TYR A 323 -11.18 13.58 -3.77
CA TYR A 323 -11.70 14.92 -3.39
C TYR A 323 -11.24 15.39 -2.01
N MET A 324 -10.70 14.49 -1.19
CA MET A 324 -10.12 14.83 0.11
C MET A 324 -8.72 15.48 0.03
N VAL A 325 -7.97 15.34 -1.09
CA VAL A 325 -6.57 15.79 -1.22
C VAL A 325 -6.36 17.25 -0.79
N PRO A 326 -7.12 18.24 -1.29
CA PRO A 326 -6.95 19.63 -0.84
C PRO A 326 -7.24 19.82 0.66
N GLY A 327 -8.25 19.13 1.18
CA GLY A 327 -8.63 19.17 2.60
C GLY A 327 -7.52 18.65 3.52
N VAL A 328 -6.85 17.56 3.13
CA VAL A 328 -5.70 17.00 3.85
C VAL A 328 -4.54 18.00 3.88
N LEU A 329 -4.20 18.59 2.74
CA LEU A 329 -3.12 19.59 2.64
C LEU A 329 -3.42 20.86 3.46
N LEU A 330 -4.67 21.33 3.43
CA LEU A 330 -5.11 22.44 4.26
C LEU A 330 -5.05 22.11 5.75
N THR A 331 -5.36 20.87 6.15
CA THR A 331 -5.23 20.40 7.53
C THR A 331 -3.76 20.39 7.98
N LEU A 332 -2.83 19.91 7.14
CA LEU A 332 -1.40 19.95 7.42
C LEU A 332 -0.85 21.39 7.51
N LEU A 333 -1.35 22.30 6.68
CA LEU A 333 -1.01 23.73 6.73
C LEU A 333 -1.59 24.43 7.96
N ALA A 334 -2.84 24.13 8.33
CA ALA A 334 -3.43 24.60 9.57
C ALA A 334 -2.65 24.08 10.78
N ALA A 335 -2.22 22.81 10.76
CA ALA A 335 -1.35 22.24 11.79
C ALA A 335 -0.01 22.98 11.89
N ALA A 336 0.62 23.26 10.74
CA ALA A 336 1.86 24.03 10.66
C ALA A 336 1.70 25.48 11.15
N HIS A 337 0.54 26.11 10.93
CA HIS A 337 0.25 27.47 11.35
C HIS A 337 -0.08 27.55 12.85
N TRP A 338 -0.95 26.67 13.34
CA TRP A 338 -1.47 26.72 14.71
C TRP A 338 -0.62 25.95 15.72
N ASN A 339 0.27 25.04 15.29
CA ASN A 339 1.09 24.17 16.15
C ASN A 339 0.26 23.38 17.16
N ASP A 340 -0.78 22.69 16.67
CA ASP A 340 -1.72 21.93 17.49
C ASP A 340 -1.62 20.42 17.21
N ILE A 341 -1.45 19.62 18.27
CA ILE A 341 -1.26 18.17 18.16
C ILE A 341 -2.48 17.46 17.54
N ARG A 342 -3.69 17.97 17.75
CA ARG A 342 -4.92 17.39 17.20
C ARG A 342 -4.98 17.58 15.69
N LEU A 343 -4.53 18.75 15.18
CA LEU A 343 -4.42 19.02 13.75
C LEU A 343 -3.33 18.14 13.10
N TYR A 344 -2.21 17.93 13.80
CA TYR A 344 -1.19 16.98 13.32
C TYR A 344 -1.74 15.56 13.24
N ALA A 345 -2.41 15.09 14.30
CA ALA A 345 -2.99 13.74 14.34
C ALA A 345 -4.08 13.56 13.27
N ALA A 346 -4.97 14.56 13.11
CA ALA A 346 -5.98 14.52 12.05
C ALA A 346 -5.34 14.49 10.65
N GLY A 347 -4.34 15.33 10.37
CA GLY A 347 -3.64 15.36 9.09
C GLY A 347 -2.93 14.05 8.76
N VAL A 348 -2.31 13.39 9.75
CA VAL A 348 -1.70 12.06 9.58
C VAL A 348 -2.76 10.99 9.34
N GLY A 349 -3.83 10.97 10.15
CA GLY A 349 -4.91 9.99 10.00
C GLY A 349 -5.61 10.10 8.65
N LEU A 350 -5.96 11.34 8.23
CA LEU A 350 -6.59 11.61 6.93
C LEU A 350 -5.66 11.24 5.74
N SER A 351 -4.34 11.44 5.89
CA SER A 351 -3.37 11.00 4.88
C SER A 351 -3.34 9.48 4.73
N LEU A 352 -3.48 8.76 5.84
CA LEU A 352 -3.50 7.29 5.85
C LEU A 352 -4.81 6.74 5.29
N THR A 353 -5.97 7.26 5.73
CA THR A 353 -7.28 6.81 5.23
C THR A 353 -7.43 7.10 3.74
N GLY A 354 -6.98 8.29 3.28
CA GLY A 354 -6.97 8.63 1.86
C GLY A 354 -6.06 7.72 1.04
N PHE A 355 -4.87 7.40 1.55
CA PHE A 355 -3.98 6.44 0.88
C PHE A 355 -4.60 5.05 0.77
N ILE A 356 -5.22 4.54 1.85
CA ILE A 356 -5.91 3.24 1.84
C ILE A 356 -7.05 3.27 0.83
N ASN A 357 -7.81 4.34 0.77
CA ASN A 357 -8.89 4.51 -0.19
C ASN A 357 -8.37 4.42 -1.63
N LEU A 358 -7.41 5.27 -2.01
CA LEU A 358 -6.85 5.27 -3.37
C LEU A 358 -6.21 3.94 -3.73
N ALA A 359 -5.40 3.37 -2.84
CA ALA A 359 -4.71 2.10 -3.08
C ALA A 359 -5.70 0.95 -3.27
N THR A 360 -6.79 0.91 -2.50
CA THR A 360 -7.83 -0.11 -2.63
C THR A 360 -8.54 0.01 -3.98
N VAL A 361 -8.97 1.21 -4.36
CA VAL A 361 -9.63 1.45 -5.66
C VAL A 361 -8.69 1.07 -6.81
N TYR A 362 -7.44 1.52 -6.76
CA TYR A 362 -6.46 1.21 -7.80
C TYR A 362 -6.17 -0.30 -7.94
N SER A 363 -6.09 -1.03 -6.82
CA SER A 363 -5.83 -2.48 -6.82
C SER A 363 -6.97 -3.30 -7.43
N GLN A 364 -8.18 -2.76 -7.44
CA GLN A 364 -9.37 -3.41 -8.00
C GLN A 364 -9.59 -3.11 -9.49
N THR A 365 -8.81 -2.19 -10.06
CA THR A 365 -8.92 -1.81 -11.46
C THR A 365 -8.46 -2.94 -12.37
N GLY A 366 -9.31 -3.36 -13.30
CA GLY A 366 -9.00 -4.40 -14.30
C GLY A 366 -9.30 -5.85 -13.87
N THR A 367 -9.92 -6.09 -12.72
CA THR A 367 -10.22 -7.45 -12.25
C THR A 367 -11.56 -8.00 -12.75
N SER A 368 -12.44 -7.22 -13.29
CA SER A 368 -13.69 -7.53 -14.04
C SER A 368 -14.71 -6.41 -13.86
N ASP A 369 -15.83 -6.44 -14.59
CA ASP A 369 -16.96 -5.52 -14.39
C ASP A 369 -17.64 -5.66 -13.01
N GLU A 370 -17.34 -6.72 -12.26
CA GLU A 370 -17.83 -6.94 -10.89
C GLU A 370 -17.14 -6.03 -9.84
N TRP A 371 -16.04 -5.34 -10.15
CA TRP A 371 -15.36 -4.46 -9.21
C TRP A 371 -16.25 -3.32 -8.68
N LEU A 372 -17.19 -2.85 -9.51
CA LEU A 372 -18.17 -1.83 -9.11
C LEU A 372 -19.06 -2.31 -7.97
N THR A 373 -19.44 -3.59 -7.98
CA THR A 373 -20.32 -4.19 -6.98
C THR A 373 -19.59 -4.72 -5.76
N SER A 374 -18.40 -5.25 -5.92
CA SER A 374 -17.59 -5.80 -4.81
C SER A 374 -17.02 -4.71 -3.89
N ALA A 375 -16.67 -3.53 -4.45
CA ALA A 375 -16.21 -2.39 -3.65
C ALA A 375 -17.31 -1.76 -2.77
N THR A 376 -18.59 -1.98 -3.09
CA THR A 376 -19.71 -1.34 -2.37
C THR A 376 -19.86 -1.76 -0.92
N SER A 377 -19.44 -2.95 -0.56
CA SER A 377 -19.64 -3.55 0.77
C SER A 377 -18.36 -4.08 1.42
N SER A 378 -17.18 -3.70 0.90
CA SER A 378 -15.93 -4.20 1.46
C SER A 378 -15.71 -3.71 2.89
N THR A 379 -15.27 -4.59 3.77
CA THR A 379 -14.87 -4.24 5.15
C THR A 379 -13.84 -3.10 5.17
N VAL A 380 -12.96 -3.04 4.16
CA VAL A 380 -11.97 -1.97 4.02
C VAL A 380 -12.64 -0.62 3.80
N ALA A 381 -13.67 -0.53 2.94
CA ALA A 381 -14.40 0.71 2.68
C ALA A 381 -15.09 1.21 3.97
N VAL A 382 -15.74 0.31 4.71
CA VAL A 382 -16.42 0.63 5.97
C VAL A 382 -15.43 1.11 7.03
N LEU A 383 -14.38 0.35 7.29
CA LEU A 383 -13.38 0.70 8.32
C LEU A 383 -12.62 1.99 7.97
N THR A 384 -12.30 2.19 6.70
CA THR A 384 -11.63 3.41 6.24
C THR A 384 -12.54 4.63 6.39
N GLY A 385 -13.82 4.52 6.00
CA GLY A 385 -14.81 5.59 6.16
C GLY A 385 -15.09 5.94 7.62
N LEU A 386 -15.12 4.95 8.52
CA LEU A 386 -15.21 5.19 9.97
C LEU A 386 -13.94 5.87 10.49
N GLY A 387 -12.75 5.40 10.10
CA GLY A 387 -11.47 6.00 10.47
C GLY A 387 -11.33 7.46 10.01
N GLU A 388 -11.76 7.73 8.78
CA GLU A 388 -11.81 9.09 8.21
C GLU A 388 -12.78 9.98 9.01
N THR A 389 -13.97 9.47 9.35
CA THR A 389 -14.96 10.16 10.18
C THR A 389 -14.40 10.50 11.58
N VAL A 390 -13.68 9.58 12.22
CA VAL A 390 -13.00 9.83 13.50
C VAL A 390 -11.96 10.95 13.36
N CYS A 391 -11.18 10.97 12.28
CA CYS A 391 -10.22 12.05 12.01
C CYS A 391 -10.93 13.39 11.81
N PHE A 392 -12.07 13.43 11.14
CA PHE A 392 -12.88 14.63 10.99
C PHE A 392 -13.45 15.13 12.34
N VAL A 393 -13.93 14.23 13.18
CA VAL A 393 -14.39 14.59 14.55
C VAL A 393 -13.24 15.20 15.35
N LEU A 394 -12.04 14.61 15.27
CA LEU A 394 -10.86 15.18 15.92
C LEU A 394 -10.53 16.59 15.40
N LEU A 395 -10.65 16.80 14.09
CA LEU A 395 -10.49 18.11 13.46
C LEU A 395 -11.54 19.11 13.97
N ILE A 396 -12.81 18.71 14.08
CA ILE A 396 -13.89 19.56 14.66
C ILE A 396 -13.51 20.02 16.07
N PHE A 397 -13.05 19.13 16.94
CA PHE A 397 -12.65 19.51 18.31
C PHE A 397 -11.50 20.51 18.33
N ALA A 398 -10.51 20.35 17.44
CA ALA A 398 -9.42 21.31 17.33
C ALA A 398 -9.91 22.68 16.85
N VAL A 399 -10.75 22.69 15.79
CA VAL A 399 -11.32 23.92 15.22
C VAL A 399 -12.23 24.63 16.22
N TRP A 400 -13.05 23.88 16.94
CA TRP A 400 -13.92 24.41 17.99
C TRP A 400 -13.13 25.16 19.07
N ASP A 401 -12.10 24.51 19.60
CA ASP A 401 -11.30 25.06 20.71
C ASP A 401 -10.50 26.30 20.26
N ILE A 402 -9.88 26.22 19.07
CA ILE A 402 -9.13 27.33 18.49
C ILE A 402 -10.08 28.50 18.13
N ALA A 403 -11.20 28.24 17.44
CA ALA A 403 -12.10 29.31 17.01
C ALA A 403 -12.81 30.01 18.19
N ARG A 404 -13.06 29.29 19.28
CA ARG A 404 -13.75 29.83 20.46
C ARG A 404 -12.81 30.49 21.45
N HIS A 405 -11.65 29.91 21.71
CA HIS A 405 -10.77 30.32 22.81
C HIS A 405 -9.35 30.72 22.35
N GLY A 406 -8.99 30.53 21.09
CA GLY A 406 -7.61 30.63 20.58
C GLY A 406 -6.64 29.64 21.24
N HIS A 407 -7.20 28.61 21.88
CA HIS A 407 -6.41 27.63 22.62
C HIS A 407 -5.88 26.55 21.70
N THR A 408 -4.60 26.26 21.79
CA THR A 408 -3.91 25.19 21.06
C THR A 408 -3.27 24.20 22.03
N LEU A 409 -3.34 22.92 21.70
CA LEU A 409 -2.56 21.90 22.39
C LEU A 409 -1.23 21.75 21.66
N ALA A 410 -0.25 22.57 22.06
CA ALA A 410 1.08 22.51 21.49
C ALA A 410 1.72 21.12 21.72
N LEU A 411 2.57 20.68 20.79
CA LEU A 411 3.43 19.52 21.05
C LEU A 411 4.20 19.77 22.35
N PRO A 412 4.26 18.77 23.27
CA PRO A 412 4.99 18.94 24.53
C PRO A 412 6.39 19.48 24.23
N GLU A 413 6.75 20.57 24.91
CA GLU A 413 8.11 21.05 24.81
C GLU A 413 9.03 19.95 25.30
N THR A 414 9.73 19.30 24.38
CA THR A 414 10.95 18.62 24.79
C THR A 414 11.85 19.71 25.34
N LYS A 415 12.05 19.74 26.66
CA LYS A 415 13.09 20.58 27.31
C LYS A 415 14.33 20.47 26.42
N PRO A 416 15.07 21.58 26.14
CA PRO A 416 16.27 21.51 25.32
C PRO A 416 17.12 20.37 25.87
N GLU A 417 17.26 19.35 25.08
CA GLU A 417 17.88 18.10 25.48
C GLU A 417 19.32 18.43 25.90
N THR A 418 19.52 18.57 27.20
CA THR A 418 20.86 18.36 27.75
C THR A 418 21.34 17.08 27.11
N ALA A 419 22.39 17.15 26.29
CA ALA A 419 22.99 16.14 25.43
C ALA A 419 22.38 14.74 25.60
N PRO A 420 21.89 14.06 24.54
CA PRO A 420 21.07 12.86 24.66
C PRO A 420 21.56 12.01 25.79
N PRO A 421 20.73 11.66 26.79
CA PRO A 421 21.20 10.98 27.98
C PRO A 421 21.95 9.75 27.50
N VAL A 422 23.19 9.62 27.90
CA VAL A 422 24.01 8.42 27.60
C VAL A 422 23.10 7.24 27.89
N PRO A 423 22.79 6.38 26.92
CA PRO A 423 21.92 5.26 27.17
C PRO A 423 22.48 4.53 28.39
N ALA A 424 21.75 4.47 29.49
CA ALA A 424 22.24 3.78 30.69
C ALA A 424 22.66 2.39 30.27
N PRO A 425 23.74 1.82 30.85
CA PRO A 425 24.22 0.50 30.52
C PRO A 425 23.07 -0.53 30.60
N GLN A 426 23.04 -1.49 29.71
CA GLN A 426 22.04 -2.55 29.74
C GLN A 426 22.15 -3.28 31.10
N PRO A 427 21.04 -3.47 31.82
CA PRO A 427 21.09 -4.22 33.08
C PRO A 427 21.56 -5.66 32.81
N LYS A 428 22.39 -6.18 33.73
CA LYS A 428 22.88 -7.57 33.61
C LYS A 428 21.70 -8.55 33.64
N TRP A 429 21.82 -9.62 32.88
CA TRP A 429 20.88 -10.73 32.93
C TRP A 429 20.91 -11.43 34.26
N THR A 430 19.78 -11.67 34.86
CA THR A 430 19.70 -12.48 36.08
C THR A 430 19.52 -13.96 35.71
N ARG A 431 19.98 -14.86 36.59
CA ARG A 431 19.77 -16.32 36.40
C ARG A 431 18.28 -16.65 36.28
N ARG A 432 17.41 -15.95 37.02
CA ARG A 432 15.95 -16.14 36.95
C ARG A 432 15.38 -15.71 35.60
N GLU A 433 15.83 -14.59 35.08
CA GLU A 433 15.41 -14.09 33.76
C GLU A 433 15.83 -15.06 32.64
N LEU A 434 17.07 -15.52 32.68
CA LEU A 434 17.58 -16.50 31.72
C LEU A 434 16.85 -17.84 31.82
N GLY A 435 16.58 -18.31 33.04
CA GLY A 435 15.81 -19.51 33.29
C GLY A 435 14.38 -19.42 32.75
N ALA A 436 13.72 -18.26 32.96
CA ALA A 436 12.37 -18.03 32.44
C ALA A 436 12.36 -17.98 30.88
N LEU A 437 13.33 -17.34 30.27
CA LEU A 437 13.47 -17.31 28.82
C LEU A 437 13.66 -18.72 28.23
N LEU A 438 14.57 -19.51 28.83
CA LEU A 438 14.85 -20.87 28.38
C LEU A 438 13.63 -21.79 28.61
N ALA A 439 12.95 -21.68 29.75
CA ALA A 439 11.73 -22.43 30.02
C ALA A 439 10.59 -22.11 29.04
N LEU A 440 10.38 -20.83 28.77
CA LEU A 440 9.37 -20.41 27.78
C LEU A 440 9.71 -20.89 26.36
N THR A 441 10.98 -20.78 25.96
CA THR A 441 11.45 -21.25 24.64
C THR A 441 11.30 -22.77 24.53
N ALA A 442 11.68 -23.50 25.57
CA ALA A 442 11.52 -24.95 25.61
C ALA A 442 10.05 -25.38 25.57
N ALA A 443 9.17 -24.73 26.35
CA ALA A 443 7.74 -24.99 26.30
C ALA A 443 7.14 -24.69 24.90
N THR A 444 7.56 -23.58 24.29
CA THR A 444 7.15 -23.24 22.92
C THR A 444 7.65 -24.30 21.93
N ALA A 445 8.86 -24.79 22.06
CA ALA A 445 9.41 -25.84 21.21
C ALA A 445 8.61 -27.15 21.35
N VAL A 446 8.37 -27.61 22.60
CA VAL A 446 7.57 -28.81 22.83
C VAL A 446 6.18 -28.68 22.18
N LEU A 447 5.47 -27.57 22.40
CA LEU A 447 4.16 -27.33 21.81
C LEU A 447 4.20 -27.27 20.27
N SER A 448 5.20 -26.57 19.71
CA SER A 448 5.28 -26.38 18.26
C SER A 448 5.69 -27.64 17.50
N PHE A 449 6.53 -28.50 18.07
CA PHE A 449 6.97 -29.77 17.47
C PHE A 449 6.04 -30.94 17.77
N SER A 450 5.13 -30.82 18.75
CA SER A 450 4.14 -31.86 19.04
C SER A 450 3.17 -31.97 17.90
N TYR A 451 2.91 -33.20 17.42
CA TYR A 451 2.01 -33.49 16.30
C TYR A 451 2.29 -32.61 15.07
N LEU A 452 3.57 -32.40 14.73
CA LEU A 452 3.95 -31.56 13.59
C LEU A 452 3.63 -32.24 12.25
N GLY A 453 3.73 -33.55 12.21
CA GLY A 453 3.48 -34.37 11.02
C GLY A 453 4.13 -35.75 11.16
N SER A 454 3.78 -36.64 10.25
CA SER A 454 4.39 -37.98 10.16
C SER A 454 5.92 -37.85 9.90
N ARG A 455 6.66 -38.76 10.49
CA ARG A 455 8.09 -38.94 10.23
C ARG A 455 8.36 -40.07 9.23
N THR A 456 7.30 -40.68 8.78
CA THR A 456 7.33 -41.75 7.76
C THR A 456 6.50 -41.30 6.58
N ALA A 457 7.01 -41.50 5.40
CA ALA A 457 6.37 -41.34 4.12
C ALA A 457 7.15 -42.19 3.11
N PRO A 458 6.59 -42.61 2.00
CA PRO A 458 7.34 -43.25 0.91
C PRO A 458 8.48 -42.36 0.43
N GLN A 459 9.64 -42.94 0.15
CA GLN A 459 10.88 -42.22 -0.23
C GLN A 459 11.43 -42.59 -1.59
N ASP A 460 11.10 -43.77 -2.07
CA ASP A 460 11.66 -44.37 -3.32
C ASP A 460 10.59 -44.36 -4.43
N PRO A 461 10.62 -43.40 -5.40
CA PRO A 461 9.60 -43.36 -6.46
C PRO A 461 9.92 -44.21 -7.66
N LEU A 462 8.92 -44.80 -8.27
CA LEU A 462 8.98 -45.16 -9.67
C LEU A 462 9.05 -43.88 -10.53
N ASP A 463 10.23 -43.59 -11.08
CA ASP A 463 10.48 -42.34 -11.83
C ASP A 463 10.26 -42.53 -13.33
N ALA A 464 9.06 -42.23 -13.80
CA ALA A 464 8.67 -42.23 -15.20
C ALA A 464 8.80 -40.87 -15.87
N THR A 465 9.61 -39.93 -15.32
CA THR A 465 9.80 -38.59 -15.88
C THR A 465 10.33 -38.66 -17.32
N GLY A 466 9.57 -38.11 -18.29
CA GLY A 466 9.92 -38.10 -19.71
C GLY A 466 9.78 -39.47 -20.40
N THR A 467 9.16 -40.46 -19.75
CA THR A 467 8.96 -41.82 -20.27
C THR A 467 7.65 -42.40 -19.71
N ALA A 468 7.33 -43.61 -20.10
CA ALA A 468 6.25 -44.43 -19.53
C ALA A 468 6.85 -45.73 -18.97
N LEU A 469 6.53 -46.01 -17.70
CA LEU A 469 6.93 -47.23 -17.01
C LEU A 469 5.69 -47.97 -16.51
N SER A 470 5.78 -49.30 -16.44
CA SER A 470 4.65 -50.11 -15.97
C SER A 470 5.10 -51.23 -15.03
N GLU A 471 4.30 -51.46 -13.99
CA GLU A 471 4.46 -52.53 -13.01
C GLU A 471 3.22 -53.44 -13.02
N SER A 472 3.44 -54.73 -12.85
CA SER A 472 2.37 -55.71 -12.79
C SER A 472 2.18 -56.20 -11.35
N VAL A 473 0.94 -56.22 -10.89
CA VAL A 473 0.57 -56.57 -9.51
C VAL A 473 -0.63 -57.49 -9.47
N THR A 474 -0.63 -58.42 -8.53
CA THR A 474 -1.78 -59.33 -8.27
C THR A 474 -2.31 -59.09 -6.88
N LEU A 475 -3.64 -58.92 -6.75
CA LEU A 475 -4.31 -58.70 -5.47
C LEU A 475 -4.51 -60.00 -4.71
N ASP A 476 -4.05 -60.10 -3.49
CA ASP A 476 -4.28 -61.28 -2.65
C ASP A 476 -5.67 -61.27 -1.95
N GLY A 477 -6.37 -60.15 -2.03
CA GLY A 477 -7.71 -59.96 -1.46
C GLY A 477 -8.57 -59.01 -2.30
N SER A 478 -9.88 -58.87 -1.96
CA SER A 478 -10.74 -57.90 -2.64
C SER A 478 -10.46 -56.48 -2.15
N ALA A 479 -10.48 -55.50 -3.08
CA ALA A 479 -10.23 -54.10 -2.78
C ALA A 479 -11.39 -53.21 -3.20
N VAL A 480 -11.73 -52.25 -2.35
CA VAL A 480 -12.73 -51.19 -2.62
C VAL A 480 -12.16 -49.79 -2.74
N SER A 481 -10.89 -49.62 -2.36
CA SER A 481 -10.20 -48.32 -2.49
C SER A 481 -8.76 -48.51 -2.91
N LEU A 482 -8.32 -47.65 -3.82
CA LEU A 482 -6.93 -47.49 -4.25
C LEU A 482 -6.40 -46.16 -3.72
N TRP A 483 -5.38 -46.22 -2.87
CA TRP A 483 -4.67 -45.06 -2.34
C TRP A 483 -3.42 -44.81 -3.18
N VAL A 484 -3.20 -43.52 -3.49
CA VAL A 484 -2.14 -43.11 -4.40
C VAL A 484 -1.33 -42.01 -3.73
N TYR A 485 0.01 -42.13 -3.70
CA TYR A 485 0.94 -41.13 -3.22
C TYR A 485 1.88 -40.68 -4.36
N PRO A 486 1.50 -39.64 -5.12
CA PRO A 486 2.30 -39.16 -6.24
C PRO A 486 3.42 -38.24 -5.79
N GLY A 487 4.50 -38.20 -6.54
CA GLY A 487 5.58 -37.23 -6.44
C GLY A 487 5.43 -36.09 -7.44
N ILE A 488 6.55 -35.72 -8.06
CA ILE A 488 6.59 -34.64 -9.07
C ILE A 488 5.94 -35.15 -10.37
N SER A 489 5.10 -34.34 -10.98
CA SER A 489 4.49 -34.60 -12.28
C SER A 489 4.72 -33.41 -13.22
N PHE A 490 4.95 -33.73 -14.47
CA PHE A 490 5.09 -32.81 -15.58
C PHE A 490 3.93 -32.95 -16.58
N GLY A 491 2.70 -32.99 -16.05
CA GLY A 491 1.50 -33.28 -16.86
C GLY A 491 1.36 -34.75 -17.16
N GLY A 492 1.76 -35.62 -16.25
CA GLY A 492 1.70 -37.07 -16.41
C GLY A 492 0.39 -37.66 -15.93
N SER A 493 0.25 -38.99 -16.17
CA SER A 493 -0.93 -39.76 -15.78
C SER A 493 -0.56 -41.10 -15.19
N MET A 494 -1.52 -41.69 -14.46
CA MET A 494 -1.47 -43.06 -14.01
C MET A 494 -2.70 -43.80 -14.56
N THR A 495 -2.47 -44.94 -15.23
CA THR A 495 -3.52 -45.81 -15.74
C THR A 495 -3.35 -47.21 -15.18
N VAL A 496 -4.43 -47.76 -14.65
CA VAL A 496 -4.48 -49.15 -14.15
C VAL A 496 -5.39 -49.97 -15.08
N THR A 497 -4.84 -51.00 -15.63
CA THR A 497 -5.58 -51.95 -16.53
C THR A 497 -5.65 -53.33 -15.93
N ASP A 498 -6.70 -54.09 -16.28
CA ASP A 498 -6.84 -55.53 -15.96
C ASP A 498 -6.06 -56.41 -16.95
N ALA A 499 -6.07 -57.73 -16.70
CA ALA A 499 -5.41 -58.72 -17.57
C ALA A 499 -5.95 -58.73 -19.00
N ASN A 500 -7.12 -58.19 -19.27
CA ASN A 500 -7.72 -58.07 -20.60
C ASN A 500 -7.38 -56.74 -21.28
N GLY A 501 -6.62 -55.86 -20.64
CA GLY A 501 -6.29 -54.53 -21.15
C GLY A 501 -7.40 -53.49 -20.93
N SER A 502 -8.46 -53.81 -20.16
CA SER A 502 -9.53 -52.85 -19.84
C SER A 502 -9.08 -51.89 -18.73
N THR A 503 -9.31 -50.61 -18.93
CA THR A 503 -8.96 -49.59 -17.92
C THR A 503 -9.88 -49.73 -16.70
N VAL A 504 -9.28 -50.02 -15.56
CA VAL A 504 -9.94 -50.12 -14.24
C VAL A 504 -9.95 -48.77 -13.54
N PHE A 505 -8.87 -48.04 -13.67
CA PHE A 505 -8.70 -46.71 -13.06
C PHE A 505 -7.73 -45.87 -13.89
N GLU A 506 -8.06 -44.59 -14.00
CA GLU A 506 -7.18 -43.58 -14.63
C GLU A 506 -7.20 -42.28 -13.81
N LYS A 507 -6.03 -41.67 -13.72
CA LYS A 507 -5.87 -40.41 -12.96
C LYS A 507 -4.78 -39.57 -13.57
N GLU A 508 -5.11 -38.30 -13.85
CA GLU A 508 -4.12 -37.28 -14.12
C GLU A 508 -3.37 -36.90 -12.87
N LEU A 509 -2.05 -36.94 -12.91
CA LEU A 509 -1.18 -36.57 -11.83
C LEU A 509 -0.78 -35.09 -11.99
N ASN A 510 -1.21 -34.26 -11.08
CA ASN A 510 -0.97 -32.82 -11.14
C ASN A 510 -0.24 -32.29 -9.91
N TYR A 511 0.22 -31.04 -9.98
CA TYR A 511 0.98 -30.40 -8.91
C TYR A 511 0.20 -30.27 -7.58
N GLY A 512 -1.12 -30.21 -7.63
CA GLY A 512 -1.97 -30.04 -6.45
C GLY A 512 -2.07 -31.28 -5.55
N THR A 513 -1.63 -32.43 -6.04
CA THR A 513 -1.66 -33.70 -5.30
C THR A 513 -0.27 -34.27 -4.97
N CYS A 514 0.80 -33.54 -5.35
CA CYS A 514 2.16 -34.01 -5.09
C CYS A 514 2.40 -34.21 -3.58
N PHE A 515 3.07 -35.29 -3.23
CA PHE A 515 3.39 -35.69 -1.85
C PHE A 515 2.17 -35.71 -0.92
N SER A 516 1.03 -36.13 -1.47
CA SER A 516 -0.24 -36.21 -0.74
C SER A 516 -0.98 -37.47 -1.05
N TRP A 517 -1.40 -38.19 -0.02
CA TRP A 517 -2.25 -39.36 -0.19
C TRP A 517 -3.61 -38.98 -0.72
N THR A 518 -4.10 -39.72 -1.71
CA THR A 518 -5.47 -39.62 -2.24
C THR A 518 -6.13 -40.97 -2.25
N ALA A 519 -7.36 -41.07 -1.75
CA ALA A 519 -8.17 -42.27 -1.82
C ALA A 519 -9.13 -42.25 -3.01
N ASN A 520 -9.14 -43.31 -3.79
CA ASN A 520 -9.96 -43.41 -4.99
C ASN A 520 -10.78 -44.71 -4.90
N ASN A 521 -12.05 -44.68 -5.27
CA ASN A 521 -12.91 -45.83 -5.21
C ASN A 521 -12.60 -46.78 -6.39
N VAL A 522 -12.45 -48.06 -6.09
CA VAL A 522 -12.31 -49.15 -7.04
C VAL A 522 -13.14 -50.33 -6.60
N GLN A 523 -13.42 -51.30 -7.48
CA GLN A 523 -14.12 -52.55 -7.14
C GLN A 523 -13.36 -53.68 -7.78
N LEU A 524 -12.51 -54.34 -7.02
CA LEU A 524 -11.60 -55.38 -7.49
C LEU A 524 -11.76 -56.64 -6.66
N ALA A 525 -11.84 -57.79 -7.32
CA ALA A 525 -11.89 -59.09 -6.71
C ALA A 525 -10.50 -59.60 -6.30
N ALA A 526 -10.45 -60.52 -5.33
CA ALA A 526 -9.22 -61.24 -5.02
C ALA A 526 -8.70 -62.03 -6.25
N GLY A 527 -7.39 -62.06 -6.43
CA GLY A 527 -6.73 -62.69 -7.55
C GLY A 527 -6.71 -61.88 -8.87
N THR A 528 -7.25 -60.63 -8.85
CA THR A 528 -7.20 -59.76 -10.04
C THR A 528 -5.76 -59.35 -10.31
N GLN A 529 -5.33 -59.61 -11.55
CA GLN A 529 -4.06 -59.15 -12.07
C GLN A 529 -4.26 -57.78 -12.70
N LEU A 530 -3.40 -56.82 -12.32
CA LEU A 530 -3.42 -55.44 -12.77
C LEU A 530 -2.06 -55.03 -13.34
N THR A 531 -2.08 -54.17 -14.33
CA THR A 531 -0.89 -53.46 -14.79
C THR A 531 -1.07 -51.96 -14.50
N VAL A 532 -0.18 -51.38 -13.73
CA VAL A 532 -0.12 -49.98 -13.44
C VAL A 532 0.89 -49.33 -14.38
N MET A 533 0.45 -48.40 -15.20
CA MET A 533 1.29 -47.62 -16.10
C MET A 533 1.37 -46.18 -15.57
N VAL A 534 2.57 -45.65 -15.44
CA VAL A 534 2.85 -44.27 -15.03
C VAL A 534 3.56 -43.59 -16.18
N GLU A 535 3.11 -42.44 -16.56
CA GLU A 535 3.68 -41.66 -17.66
C GLU A 535 4.00 -40.23 -17.19
N ASN A 536 5.20 -39.76 -17.52
CA ASN A 536 5.67 -38.39 -17.30
C ASN A 536 5.49 -37.86 -15.85
N ALA A 537 5.64 -38.72 -14.86
CA ALA A 537 5.51 -38.39 -13.43
C ALA A 537 6.33 -39.33 -12.55
N GLN A 538 6.55 -38.94 -11.31
CA GLN A 538 7.00 -39.78 -10.20
C GLN A 538 5.80 -40.32 -9.43
N LEU A 539 5.78 -41.60 -9.16
CA LEU A 539 4.78 -42.23 -8.28
C LEU A 539 5.52 -43.05 -7.22
N PHE A 540 5.31 -42.66 -5.95
CA PHE A 540 6.03 -43.26 -4.84
C PHE A 540 5.41 -44.57 -4.38
N GLU A 541 4.09 -44.51 -4.05
CA GLU A 541 3.49 -45.70 -3.43
C GLU A 541 2.01 -45.81 -3.77
N LEU A 542 1.56 -47.03 -3.88
CA LEU A 542 0.15 -47.41 -4.03
C LEU A 542 -0.28 -48.34 -2.90
N ALA A 543 -1.53 -48.27 -2.49
CA ALA A 543 -2.07 -49.21 -1.53
C ALA A 543 -3.52 -49.54 -1.83
N PHE A 544 -3.86 -50.79 -1.78
CA PHE A 544 -5.25 -51.26 -1.88
C PHE A 544 -5.85 -51.46 -0.47
N ARG A 545 -7.11 -51.07 -0.31
CA ARG A 545 -7.83 -51.28 0.93
C ARG A 545 -9.14 -52.03 0.71
N ASP A 546 -9.46 -52.93 1.67
CA ASP A 546 -10.72 -53.67 1.70
C ASP A 546 -11.89 -52.83 2.26
N ALA A 547 -13.10 -53.39 2.29
CA ALA A 547 -14.29 -52.73 2.82
C ALA A 547 -14.19 -52.35 4.32
N ASN A 548 -13.28 -52.96 5.07
CA ASN A 548 -13.00 -52.65 6.46
C ASN A 548 -11.88 -51.66 6.65
N GLY A 549 -11.31 -51.10 5.55
CA GLY A 549 -10.21 -50.17 5.55
C GLY A 549 -8.84 -50.81 5.82
N ARG A 550 -8.70 -52.14 5.77
CA ARG A 550 -7.44 -52.84 5.98
C ARG A 550 -6.65 -52.87 4.67
N LEU A 551 -5.33 -52.81 4.79
CA LEU A 551 -4.46 -53.03 3.64
C LEU A 551 -4.66 -54.42 3.02
N VAL A 552 -4.83 -54.45 1.73
CA VAL A 552 -4.89 -55.67 0.95
C VAL A 552 -3.47 -56.02 0.50
N PRO A 553 -2.92 -57.16 0.91
CA PRO A 553 -1.61 -57.62 0.42
C PRO A 553 -1.64 -57.82 -1.11
N VAL A 554 -0.47 -57.61 -1.72
CA VAL A 554 -0.31 -57.80 -3.17
C VAL A 554 0.94 -58.64 -3.45
N THR A 555 0.93 -59.29 -4.57
CA THR A 555 2.09 -60.04 -5.08
C THR A 555 2.60 -59.38 -6.34
N GLY A 556 3.87 -58.92 -6.35
CA GLY A 556 4.47 -58.12 -7.44
C GLY A 556 4.30 -56.64 -7.18
N GLY A 557 4.36 -55.82 -8.22
CA GLY A 557 4.13 -54.38 -8.19
C GLY A 557 5.40 -53.52 -7.95
N GLY A 558 6.56 -54.17 -7.79
CA GLY A 558 7.89 -53.48 -7.78
C GLY A 558 7.96 -52.32 -6.78
N GLU A 559 8.52 -51.19 -7.22
CA GLU A 559 8.70 -49.96 -6.43
C GLU A 559 7.39 -49.29 -6.01
N LEU A 560 6.24 -49.65 -6.60
CA LEU A 560 4.95 -49.05 -6.28
C LEU A 560 4.28 -49.67 -5.03
N PHE A 561 4.81 -50.79 -4.49
CA PHE A 561 4.22 -51.51 -3.37
C PHE A 561 5.24 -52.02 -2.35
N ASP A 562 6.45 -51.44 -2.31
CA ASP A 562 7.54 -51.89 -1.46
C ASP A 562 7.61 -51.16 -0.10
N GLU A 563 6.97 -50.01 0.01
CA GLU A 563 6.94 -49.18 1.24
C GLU A 563 5.58 -49.19 1.96
N GLN A 564 4.85 -50.31 1.95
CA GLN A 564 3.49 -50.48 2.52
C GLN A 564 3.43 -50.13 4.01
N THR A 565 4.55 -50.15 4.73
CA THR A 565 4.65 -49.71 6.12
C THR A 565 4.57 -48.17 6.27
N ALA A 566 4.77 -47.42 5.21
CA ALA A 566 4.62 -45.96 5.17
C ALA A 566 3.19 -45.51 4.90
N VAL A 567 2.29 -46.43 4.51
CA VAL A 567 0.87 -46.13 4.23
C VAL A 567 0.15 -45.79 5.54
N PRO A 568 -0.42 -44.61 5.69
CA PRO A 568 -1.07 -44.18 6.96
C PRO A 568 -2.43 -44.86 7.14
N ASP A 569 -2.88 -44.99 8.36
CA ASP A 569 -4.23 -45.53 8.65
C ASP A 569 -5.35 -44.61 8.15
N THR A 570 -5.10 -43.29 8.18
CA THR A 570 -6.03 -42.27 7.69
C THR A 570 -5.29 -41.16 6.96
N ILE A 571 -5.89 -40.66 5.88
CA ILE A 571 -5.36 -39.53 5.13
C ILE A 571 -5.68 -38.24 5.90
N SER A 572 -4.66 -37.41 6.13
CA SER A 572 -4.82 -36.11 6.83
C SER A 572 -3.65 -35.19 6.51
N GLN A 573 -3.75 -33.92 6.92
CA GLN A 573 -2.63 -32.99 6.84
C GLN A 573 -1.37 -33.45 7.65
N LEU A 574 -1.46 -34.48 8.47
CA LEU A 574 -0.31 -35.01 9.18
C LEU A 574 0.59 -35.90 8.31
N ASN A 575 0.09 -36.34 7.17
CA ASN A 575 0.82 -37.24 6.26
C ASN A 575 0.75 -36.81 4.79
N SER A 576 0.19 -35.64 4.51
CA SER A 576 0.04 -35.07 3.19
C SER A 576 0.37 -33.59 3.22
N MET A 577 0.73 -33.00 2.07
CA MET A 577 0.92 -31.57 1.94
C MET A 577 -0.39 -30.82 2.11
N TYR A 578 -0.32 -29.63 2.67
CA TYR A 578 -1.47 -28.78 2.92
C TYR A 578 -1.15 -27.32 2.56
N PHE A 579 -2.10 -26.65 1.88
CA PHE A 579 -1.98 -25.25 1.48
C PHE A 579 -0.72 -25.01 0.61
N ASP A 580 0.08 -23.97 0.91
CA ASP A 580 1.28 -23.59 0.13
C ASP A 580 2.45 -24.57 0.25
N GLU A 581 2.33 -25.62 1.07
CA GLU A 581 3.34 -26.69 1.16
C GLU A 581 3.57 -27.37 -0.19
N ILE A 582 2.51 -27.48 -1.03
CA ILE A 582 2.57 -28.01 -2.39
C ILE A 582 3.51 -27.22 -3.31
N TYR A 583 3.77 -25.94 -2.99
CA TYR A 583 4.71 -25.10 -3.74
C TYR A 583 6.09 -25.11 -3.10
N HIS A 584 6.17 -24.84 -1.81
CA HIS A 584 7.45 -24.61 -1.13
C HIS A 584 8.13 -25.89 -0.69
N GLY A 585 7.38 -26.87 -0.19
CA GLY A 585 7.90 -28.19 0.16
C GLY A 585 8.35 -28.95 -1.09
N ARG A 586 7.54 -28.92 -2.16
CA ARG A 586 7.90 -29.45 -3.47
C ARG A 586 9.19 -28.81 -4.00
N THR A 587 9.31 -27.48 -3.97
CA THR A 587 10.52 -26.78 -4.42
C THR A 587 11.74 -27.19 -3.60
N GLY A 588 11.60 -27.40 -2.28
CA GLY A 588 12.67 -27.93 -1.45
C GLY A 588 13.13 -29.31 -1.89
N TYR A 589 12.23 -30.19 -2.29
CA TYR A 589 12.54 -31.50 -2.87
C TYR A 589 13.22 -31.36 -4.23
N GLU A 590 12.68 -30.53 -5.13
CA GLU A 590 13.25 -30.28 -6.46
C GLU A 590 14.70 -29.76 -6.36
N GLN A 591 14.96 -28.81 -5.46
CA GLN A 591 16.31 -28.29 -5.20
C GLN A 591 17.28 -29.38 -4.68
N LEU A 592 16.80 -30.21 -3.74
CA LEU A 592 17.62 -31.30 -3.16
C LEU A 592 18.03 -32.30 -4.25
N HIS A 593 17.13 -32.65 -5.18
CA HIS A 593 17.37 -33.62 -6.25
C HIS A 593 17.87 -32.98 -7.55
N LYS A 594 18.16 -31.62 -7.54
CA LYS A 594 18.68 -30.87 -8.71
C LYS A 594 17.72 -30.92 -9.92
N MET A 595 16.42 -31.00 -9.65
CA MET A 595 15.38 -30.96 -10.66
C MET A 595 15.06 -29.48 -11.05
N PRO A 596 14.44 -29.26 -12.22
CA PRO A 596 13.89 -27.93 -12.56
C PRO A 596 12.88 -27.47 -11.52
N VAL A 597 13.05 -26.25 -11.00
CA VAL A 597 12.22 -25.68 -9.93
C VAL A 597 10.90 -25.18 -10.51
N TYR A 598 9.78 -25.68 -10.00
CA TYR A 598 8.43 -25.29 -10.45
C TYR A 598 8.07 -23.87 -9.99
N GLU A 599 8.26 -23.56 -8.71
CA GLU A 599 7.86 -22.28 -8.14
C GLU A 599 9.05 -21.31 -8.07
N THR A 600 9.03 -20.26 -8.90
CA THR A 600 10.12 -19.27 -9.05
C THR A 600 9.72 -17.86 -8.62
N THR A 601 8.48 -17.63 -8.17
CA THR A 601 7.96 -16.28 -7.88
C THR A 601 8.51 -15.70 -6.57
N HIS A 602 8.92 -16.57 -5.63
CA HIS A 602 9.44 -16.14 -4.32
C HIS A 602 10.96 -16.33 -4.21
N PRO A 603 11.65 -15.49 -3.39
CA PRO A 603 13.07 -15.63 -3.13
C PRO A 603 13.45 -17.01 -2.58
N PRO A 604 14.64 -17.57 -2.92
CA PRO A 604 14.96 -18.98 -2.65
C PRO A 604 15.24 -19.31 -1.18
N LEU A 605 15.73 -18.38 -0.37
CA LEU A 605 16.22 -18.65 0.99
C LEU A 605 15.25 -19.44 1.88
N GLY A 606 13.96 -19.11 1.83
CA GLY A 606 12.93 -19.84 2.62
C GLY A 606 12.80 -21.30 2.17
N LYS A 607 12.86 -21.54 0.88
CA LYS A 607 12.79 -22.88 0.26
C LYS A 607 14.08 -23.67 0.52
N ASP A 608 15.24 -23.01 0.46
CA ASP A 608 16.54 -23.61 0.84
C ASP A 608 16.52 -24.09 2.30
N LEU A 609 15.88 -23.35 3.21
CA LEU A 609 15.74 -23.76 4.61
C LEU A 609 14.76 -24.95 4.76
N ILE A 610 13.68 -25.00 3.96
CA ILE A 610 12.79 -26.16 3.90
C ILE A 610 13.55 -27.38 3.37
N MET A 611 14.33 -27.21 2.29
CA MET A 611 15.22 -28.26 1.75
C MET A 611 16.12 -28.87 2.81
N VAL A 612 16.71 -28.04 3.70
CA VAL A 612 17.53 -28.55 4.81
C VAL A 612 16.72 -29.47 5.73
N GLY A 613 15.47 -29.12 6.04
CA GLY A 613 14.58 -29.98 6.83
C GLY A 613 14.28 -31.31 6.12
N ILE A 614 14.02 -31.28 4.81
CA ILE A 614 13.81 -32.47 3.99
C ILE A 614 15.08 -33.34 3.94
N ALA A 615 16.25 -32.73 3.76
CA ALA A 615 17.52 -33.45 3.73
C ALA A 615 17.84 -34.18 5.05
N LEU A 616 17.38 -33.64 6.21
CA LEU A 616 17.64 -34.22 7.54
C LEU A 616 16.62 -35.30 7.93
N PHE A 617 15.36 -35.19 7.50
CA PHE A 617 14.25 -36.01 7.99
C PHE A 617 13.44 -36.70 6.87
N GLY A 618 13.97 -36.65 5.64
CA GLY A 618 13.29 -37.20 4.46
C GLY A 618 12.14 -36.31 3.96
N MET A 619 11.57 -36.70 2.82
CA MET A 619 10.38 -36.05 2.24
C MET A 619 9.12 -36.50 3.00
N THR A 620 9.02 -36.04 4.25
CA THR A 620 7.97 -36.35 5.21
C THR A 620 7.31 -35.07 5.71
N ALA A 621 6.06 -35.14 6.21
CA ALA A 621 5.37 -34.00 6.76
C ALA A 621 6.14 -33.32 7.92
N PHE A 622 6.85 -34.10 8.69
CA PHE A 622 7.77 -33.56 9.70
C PHE A 622 8.96 -32.85 9.04
N GLY A 623 9.55 -33.44 7.99
CA GLY A 623 10.75 -32.95 7.33
C GLY A 623 10.53 -31.56 6.71
N TRP A 624 9.52 -31.40 5.87
CA TRP A 624 9.29 -30.09 5.23
C TRP A 624 8.80 -29.01 6.18
N ARG A 625 8.21 -29.34 7.35
CA ARG A 625 7.75 -28.38 8.37
C ARG A 625 8.81 -28.04 9.42
N PHE A 626 9.86 -28.87 9.56
CA PHE A 626 10.86 -28.74 10.62
C PHE A 626 11.49 -27.36 10.72
N ALA A 627 12.04 -26.86 9.63
CA ALA A 627 12.76 -25.59 9.62
C ALA A 627 11.84 -24.40 9.96
N GLY A 628 10.64 -24.32 9.38
CA GLY A 628 9.65 -23.29 9.70
C GLY A 628 9.28 -23.27 11.18
N THR A 629 9.05 -24.47 11.76
CA THR A 629 8.77 -24.62 13.18
C THR A 629 9.93 -24.15 14.06
N LEU A 630 11.15 -24.48 13.70
CA LEU A 630 12.35 -24.03 14.42
C LEU A 630 12.46 -22.49 14.43
N PHE A 631 12.26 -21.85 13.27
CA PHE A 631 12.27 -20.39 13.18
C PHE A 631 11.11 -19.75 13.96
N GLY A 632 9.94 -20.36 13.95
CA GLY A 632 8.81 -19.95 14.79
C GLY A 632 9.10 -20.00 16.30
N VAL A 633 9.81 -21.03 16.75
CA VAL A 633 10.29 -21.13 18.13
C VAL A 633 11.31 -20.05 18.44
N LEU A 634 12.27 -19.81 17.54
CA LEU A 634 13.34 -18.82 17.71
C LEU A 634 12.82 -17.36 17.70
N LEU A 635 11.66 -17.09 17.14
CA LEU A 635 11.02 -15.77 17.22
C LEU A 635 10.75 -15.35 18.67
N VAL A 636 10.41 -16.28 19.56
CA VAL A 636 10.07 -16.00 20.97
C VAL A 636 11.27 -15.41 21.73
N PRO A 637 12.44 -16.08 21.78
CA PRO A 637 13.63 -15.50 22.42
C PRO A 637 14.11 -14.24 21.70
N LEU A 638 13.95 -14.13 20.37
CA LEU A 638 14.32 -12.93 19.63
C LEU A 638 13.46 -11.73 20.06
N ALA A 639 12.15 -11.89 20.17
CA ALA A 639 11.24 -10.84 20.63
C ALA A 639 11.53 -10.45 22.09
N TRP A 640 11.77 -11.44 22.97
CA TRP A 640 12.19 -11.18 24.35
C TRP A 640 13.47 -10.32 24.39
N CYS A 641 14.52 -10.73 23.67
CA CYS A 641 15.78 -10.00 23.61
C CYS A 641 15.59 -8.60 23.04
N PHE A 642 14.75 -8.43 22.03
CA PHE A 642 14.47 -7.15 21.40
C PHE A 642 13.77 -6.18 22.36
N VAL A 643 12.65 -6.61 22.99
CA VAL A 643 11.91 -5.79 23.94
C VAL A 643 12.74 -5.52 25.19
N ARG A 644 13.53 -6.50 25.63
CA ARG A 644 14.50 -6.34 26.76
C ARG A 644 15.50 -5.23 26.49
N ARG A 645 16.01 -5.21 25.27
CA ARG A 645 16.98 -4.20 24.81
C ARG A 645 16.35 -2.80 24.71
N LEU A 646 15.12 -2.71 24.23
CA LEU A 646 14.41 -1.43 24.09
C LEU A 646 13.99 -0.86 25.45
N THR A 647 13.33 -1.67 26.27
CA THR A 647 12.68 -1.21 27.51
C THR A 647 13.57 -1.28 28.74
N ARG A 648 14.59 -2.14 28.73
CA ARG A 648 15.45 -2.51 29.86
C ARG A 648 14.71 -3.15 31.04
N LYS A 649 13.45 -3.51 30.84
CA LYS A 649 12.56 -4.07 31.86
C LYS A 649 12.37 -5.57 31.61
N PRO A 650 12.80 -6.46 32.51
CA PRO A 650 12.63 -7.91 32.37
C PRO A 650 11.16 -8.33 32.22
N TRP A 651 10.28 -7.71 32.99
CA TRP A 651 8.84 -8.04 32.91
C TRP A 651 8.23 -7.72 31.54
N ALA A 652 8.60 -6.58 30.92
CA ALA A 652 8.09 -6.23 29.59
C ALA A 652 8.59 -7.21 28.52
N ALA A 653 9.84 -7.66 28.63
CA ALA A 653 10.41 -8.69 27.78
C ALA A 653 9.70 -10.03 27.95
N ALA A 654 9.43 -10.42 29.19
CA ALA A 654 8.68 -11.64 29.51
C ALA A 654 7.25 -11.58 28.93
N THR A 655 6.55 -10.47 29.11
CA THR A 655 5.21 -10.27 28.54
C THR A 655 5.23 -10.39 27.02
N ALA A 656 6.19 -9.74 26.32
CA ALA A 656 6.31 -9.84 24.87
C ALA A 656 6.61 -11.28 24.41
N GLY A 657 7.50 -11.97 25.10
CA GLY A 657 7.80 -13.38 24.82
C GLY A 657 6.58 -14.29 25.00
N VAL A 658 5.84 -14.13 26.10
CA VAL A 658 4.63 -14.91 26.38
C VAL A 658 3.53 -14.62 25.34
N LEU A 659 3.27 -13.34 25.05
CA LEU A 659 2.26 -12.97 24.05
C LEU A 659 2.58 -13.60 22.69
N LEU A 660 3.85 -13.54 22.26
CA LEU A 660 4.25 -14.14 20.98
C LEU A 660 4.23 -15.68 21.05
N ALA A 661 4.58 -16.29 22.20
CA ALA A 661 4.51 -17.74 22.36
C ALA A 661 3.07 -18.26 22.25
N LEU A 662 2.10 -17.48 22.73
CA LEU A 662 0.67 -17.79 22.69
C LEU A 662 -0.04 -17.27 21.43
N ASP A 663 0.65 -16.55 20.57
CA ASP A 663 0.07 -16.05 19.33
C ASP A 663 -0.27 -17.20 18.38
N PHE A 664 -1.58 -17.29 18.04
CA PHE A 664 -2.10 -18.37 17.21
C PHE A 664 -1.58 -18.30 15.78
N MET A 665 -1.43 -17.11 15.21
CA MET A 665 -0.92 -16.95 13.86
C MET A 665 0.53 -17.43 13.75
N ARG A 666 1.41 -17.02 14.69
CA ARG A 666 2.76 -17.55 14.76
C ARG A 666 2.76 -19.08 14.89
N PHE A 667 1.91 -19.62 15.76
CA PHE A 667 1.85 -21.06 16.00
C PHE A 667 1.44 -21.82 14.74
N SER A 668 0.36 -21.42 14.07
CA SER A 668 -0.14 -22.09 12.86
C SER A 668 0.82 -21.91 11.67
N GLN A 669 1.25 -20.69 11.39
CA GLN A 669 2.12 -20.42 10.23
C GLN A 669 3.52 -21.05 10.35
N SER A 670 4.04 -21.18 11.58
CA SER A 670 5.32 -21.86 11.77
C SER A 670 5.27 -23.37 11.59
N ARG A 671 4.10 -23.97 11.63
CA ARG A 671 3.90 -25.42 11.51
C ARG A 671 3.53 -25.88 10.11
N LEU A 672 3.55 -24.97 9.16
CA LEU A 672 3.40 -25.22 7.72
C LEU A 672 4.72 -24.90 7.01
N ALA A 673 4.98 -25.56 5.91
CA ALA A 673 6.14 -25.26 5.07
C ALA A 673 5.86 -24.03 4.19
N THR A 674 5.60 -22.88 4.84
CA THR A 674 5.46 -21.58 4.22
C THR A 674 6.72 -20.74 4.42
N ILE A 675 6.92 -19.72 3.57
CA ILE A 675 8.15 -18.91 3.64
C ILE A 675 8.01 -17.68 4.54
N ASP A 676 6.81 -17.33 4.99
CA ASP A 676 6.51 -16.11 5.73
C ASP A 676 7.20 -16.04 7.10
N ILE A 677 7.32 -17.17 7.76
CA ILE A 677 7.93 -17.27 9.09
C ILE A 677 9.42 -16.87 9.06
N TYR A 678 10.12 -17.23 7.98
CA TYR A 678 11.53 -16.85 7.79
C TYR A 678 11.65 -15.36 7.54
N GLY A 679 10.79 -14.79 6.67
CA GLY A 679 10.73 -13.36 6.42
C GLY A 679 10.52 -12.57 7.71
N THR A 680 9.55 -12.98 8.52
CA THR A 680 9.23 -12.36 9.82
C THR A 680 10.42 -12.43 10.78
N PHE A 681 11.10 -13.59 10.87
CA PHE A 681 12.27 -13.76 11.72
C PHE A 681 13.42 -12.84 11.32
N PHE A 682 13.76 -12.78 10.02
CA PHE A 682 14.88 -11.95 9.55
C PHE A 682 14.59 -10.46 9.62
N ILE A 683 13.33 -10.04 9.43
CA ILE A 683 12.91 -8.63 9.63
C ILE A 683 13.09 -8.24 11.10
N LEU A 684 12.60 -9.05 12.02
CA LEU A 684 12.75 -8.78 13.46
C LEU A 684 14.22 -8.82 13.91
N LEU A 685 14.99 -9.77 13.41
CA LEU A 685 16.43 -9.87 13.67
C LEU A 685 17.18 -8.64 13.14
N GLY A 686 16.87 -8.19 11.94
CA GLY A 686 17.45 -6.97 11.35
C GLY A 686 17.13 -5.74 12.19
N ALA A 687 15.89 -5.59 12.65
CA ALA A 687 15.48 -4.51 13.54
C ALA A 687 16.23 -4.57 14.89
N TYR A 688 16.37 -5.75 15.48
CA TYR A 688 17.15 -5.95 16.70
C TYR A 688 18.61 -5.56 16.52
N CYS A 689 19.24 -6.01 15.45
CA CYS A 689 20.64 -5.68 15.13
C CYS A 689 20.82 -4.17 14.90
N MET A 690 19.87 -3.51 14.24
CA MET A 690 19.91 -2.07 14.02
C MET A 690 19.82 -1.29 15.35
N VAL A 691 18.88 -1.66 16.23
CA VAL A 691 18.78 -1.05 17.57
C VAL A 691 20.05 -1.29 18.38
N TRP A 692 20.60 -2.50 18.33
CA TRP A 692 21.86 -2.82 18.99
C TRP A 692 23.02 -1.97 18.46
N TYR A 693 23.13 -1.81 17.15
CA TYR A 693 24.15 -0.97 16.50
C TYR A 693 24.00 0.51 16.92
N CYS A 694 22.79 1.08 16.82
CA CYS A 694 22.52 2.45 17.21
C CYS A 694 22.89 2.72 18.67
N GLN A 695 22.50 1.83 19.58
CA GLN A 695 22.84 1.96 21.00
C GLN A 695 24.36 1.89 21.23
N ARG A 696 25.07 1.03 20.53
CA ARG A 696 26.53 0.88 20.66
C ARG A 696 27.27 2.11 20.14
N VAL A 697 26.90 2.64 18.98
CA VAL A 697 27.46 3.88 18.42
C VAL A 697 27.24 5.06 19.37
N LEU A 698 26.08 5.14 20.02
CA LEU A 698 25.77 6.19 21.00
C LEU A 698 26.53 6.02 22.32
N THR A 699 26.94 4.80 22.69
CA THR A 699 27.70 4.53 23.94
C THR A 699 29.20 4.69 23.79
N ASP A 700 29.76 4.49 22.60
CA ASP A 700 31.18 4.61 22.38
C ASP A 700 31.64 6.07 22.45
N GLY A 701 32.72 6.33 23.20
CA GLY A 701 33.21 7.70 23.43
C GLY A 701 33.61 8.46 22.18
N ALA A 702 33.94 7.74 21.08
CA ALA A 702 34.19 8.34 19.75
C ALA A 702 32.88 8.75 19.07
N GLY A 703 31.84 7.91 19.13
CA GLY A 703 30.51 8.23 18.60
C GLY A 703 29.87 9.43 19.31
N ARG A 704 30.06 9.52 20.64
CA ARG A 704 29.60 10.67 21.43
C ARG A 704 30.33 11.98 21.06
N ARG A 705 31.60 11.92 20.74
CA ARG A 705 32.36 13.10 20.27
C ARG A 705 31.89 13.55 18.90
N CYS A 706 31.61 12.61 18.00
CA CYS A 706 31.08 12.92 16.66
C CYS A 706 29.69 13.54 16.70
N VAL A 707 28.77 13.01 17.53
CA VAL A 707 27.42 13.59 17.71
C VAL A 707 27.50 14.97 18.40
N ARG A 708 28.34 15.12 19.41
CA ARG A 708 28.58 16.43 20.06
C ARG A 708 29.26 17.44 19.14
N ALA A 709 30.22 17.02 18.31
CA ALA A 709 30.88 17.90 17.36
C ALA A 709 29.93 18.30 16.23
N GLY A 710 29.08 17.37 15.75
CA GLY A 710 28.02 17.66 14.77
C GLY A 710 26.99 18.65 15.28
N LEU A 711 26.49 18.45 16.50
CA LEU A 711 25.55 19.36 17.16
C LEU A 711 26.18 20.72 17.47
N ARG A 712 27.39 20.78 18.01
CA ARG A 712 28.11 22.05 18.27
C ARG A 712 28.42 22.81 16.99
N SER A 713 28.84 22.12 15.93
CA SER A 713 29.13 22.76 14.64
C SER A 713 27.89 23.30 13.94
N GLN A 714 26.70 22.77 14.21
CA GLN A 714 25.43 23.35 13.74
C GLN A 714 24.98 24.53 14.58
N VAL A 715 25.08 24.46 15.91
CA VAL A 715 24.67 25.54 16.83
C VAL A 715 25.63 26.74 16.76
N ASP A 716 26.95 26.50 16.77
CA ASP A 716 27.92 27.59 16.72
C ASP A 716 27.99 28.30 15.36
N ARG A 717 27.70 27.60 14.26
CA ARG A 717 27.61 28.24 12.93
C ARG A 717 26.36 29.08 12.74
N HIS A 718 25.24 28.73 13.36
CA HIS A 718 24.01 29.54 13.31
C HIS A 718 24.07 30.76 14.23
N LEU A 719 24.79 30.67 15.37
CA LEU A 719 24.97 31.80 16.27
C LEU A 719 25.99 32.85 15.76
N ARG A 720 26.99 32.45 14.98
CA ARG A 720 28.02 33.37 14.49
C ARG A 720 27.79 33.97 13.08
N ARG A 721 26.79 33.50 12.34
CA ARG A 721 26.47 34.02 11.00
C ARG A 721 24.98 34.34 10.86
N GLY A 722 24.59 35.40 11.53
CA GLY A 722 23.35 36.09 11.20
C GLY A 722 23.47 36.90 9.89
N ARG A 723 23.93 36.26 8.79
CA ARG A 723 23.79 36.73 7.40
C ARG A 723 24.34 35.67 6.45
N ALA A 724 23.55 35.43 5.39
CA ALA A 724 23.86 34.62 4.20
C ALA A 724 23.62 33.09 4.31
N GLY A 725 22.51 32.68 3.72
CA GLY A 725 22.23 31.29 3.37
C GLY A 725 23.20 30.78 2.30
N ARG A 726 23.74 29.59 2.55
CA ARG A 726 24.12 28.62 1.53
C ARG A 726 24.30 27.24 2.17
N ALA A 727 23.69 26.27 1.53
CA ALA A 727 23.83 24.83 1.58
C ALA A 727 24.90 24.24 2.50
N VAL A 728 24.47 23.50 3.54
CA VAL A 728 25.33 22.54 4.23
C VAL A 728 25.36 21.28 3.37
N SER A 729 26.38 21.17 2.58
CA SER A 729 26.62 19.99 1.71
C SER A 729 27.03 18.76 2.55
N GLY A 730 26.65 17.57 2.06
CA GLY A 730 26.99 16.27 2.64
C GLY A 730 28.50 15.95 2.83
N ARG A 731 29.39 16.94 2.64
CA ARG A 731 30.85 16.82 2.86
C ARG A 731 31.25 16.68 4.32
N ALA A 732 30.45 17.20 5.27
CA ALA A 732 30.75 17.06 6.71
C ALA A 732 30.59 15.62 7.21
N LEU A 733 29.61 14.88 6.70
CA LEU A 733 29.42 13.46 7.02
C LEU A 733 30.48 12.56 6.36
N CYS A 734 30.96 12.96 5.17
CA CYS A 734 32.04 12.24 4.49
C CYS A 734 33.43 12.49 5.15
N ALA A 735 33.70 13.69 5.69
CA ALA A 735 34.93 14.01 6.41
C ALA A 735 35.02 13.24 7.73
N LEU A 736 33.93 13.07 8.46
CA LEU A 736 33.87 12.31 9.72
C LEU A 736 34.07 10.79 9.49
N ALA A 737 33.69 10.26 8.34
CA ALA A 737 33.95 8.87 7.96
C ALA A 737 35.41 8.64 7.53
N ALA A 738 36.07 9.66 6.96
CA ALA A 738 37.45 9.60 6.51
C ALA A 738 38.46 9.74 7.69
N GLU A 739 38.12 10.49 8.74
CA GLU A 739 38.97 10.67 9.92
C GLU A 739 39.05 9.40 10.80
N LYS A 740 38.06 8.54 10.74
CA LYS A 740 38.06 7.22 11.40
C LYS A 740 39.00 6.19 10.76
N ALA A 741 39.53 6.49 9.58
CA ALA A 741 40.45 5.64 8.82
C ALA A 741 41.94 5.89 9.17
N ARG A 742 42.23 6.88 10.02
CA ARG A 742 43.63 7.22 10.41
C ARG A 742 43.86 6.95 11.90
N LEU A 743 43.97 5.68 12.24
CA LEU A 743 44.63 5.24 13.46
C LEU A 743 45.98 4.59 13.03
N PRO A 744 47.08 4.86 13.75
CA PRO A 744 48.38 4.38 13.34
C PRO A 744 48.45 2.83 13.52
N GLY A 745 48.70 2.13 12.44
CA GLY A 745 49.02 0.71 12.43
C GLY A 745 47.97 -0.21 11.77
N GLY A 746 47.56 0.04 10.55
CA GLY A 746 46.69 -0.92 9.85
C GLY A 746 46.55 -0.67 8.36
N VAL A 747 46.78 -1.69 7.60
CA VAL A 747 46.64 -1.81 6.14
C VAL A 747 45.34 -1.27 5.61
N PRO A 748 45.27 -0.54 4.48
CA PRO A 748 44.05 0.01 3.93
C PRO A 748 43.17 -1.07 3.31
N ARG A 749 42.01 -1.31 3.89
CA ARG A 749 40.94 -2.10 3.25
C ARG A 749 40.05 -1.17 2.38
N ARG A 750 40.08 -1.42 1.10
CA ARG A 750 39.20 -0.82 0.10
C ARG A 750 37.78 -1.40 0.24
N GLY A 751 36.76 -0.50 0.19
CA GLY A 751 35.43 -0.72 -0.40
C GLY A 751 34.35 -1.27 0.52
N GLY A 752 33.25 -0.52 0.67
CA GLY A 752 31.97 -1.10 0.98
C GLY A 752 31.19 -0.58 2.18
N GLY A 753 31.27 0.70 2.55
CA GLY A 753 30.54 1.20 3.72
C GLY A 753 29.72 2.49 3.56
N ARG A 754 29.39 2.92 2.34
CA ARG A 754 28.86 4.29 2.11
C ARG A 754 27.35 4.44 1.94
N ARG A 755 26.53 3.39 2.06
CA ARG A 755 25.09 3.46 1.72
C ARG A 755 24.08 3.23 2.86
N ALA A 756 24.50 2.87 4.05
CA ALA A 756 23.56 2.36 5.08
C ALA A 756 22.96 3.40 6.05
N VAL A 757 23.50 4.61 6.18
CA VAL A 757 23.11 5.53 7.28
C VAL A 757 22.01 6.55 6.89
N LEU A 758 21.76 6.75 5.60
CA LEU A 758 20.73 7.71 5.13
C LEU A 758 19.34 7.10 4.92
N CYS A 759 19.20 5.79 5.03
CA CYS A 759 17.93 5.10 4.73
C CYS A 759 16.98 4.93 5.92
N ALA A 760 17.43 5.09 7.16
CA ALA A 760 16.62 4.68 8.32
C ALA A 760 15.47 5.64 8.68
N SER A 761 15.56 6.94 8.36
CA SER A 761 14.50 7.91 8.66
C SER A 761 13.50 8.11 7.51
N ALA A 762 13.87 7.72 6.29
CA ALA A 762 13.01 7.79 5.10
C ALA A 762 12.34 6.44 4.76
N ALA A 763 12.75 5.35 5.40
CA ALA A 763 12.35 3.99 5.05
C ALA A 763 10.91 3.62 5.44
N LEU A 764 10.35 4.23 6.49
CA LEU A 764 8.98 3.91 6.94
C LEU A 764 7.89 4.25 5.91
N PRO A 765 7.88 5.44 5.28
CA PRO A 765 6.93 5.74 4.21
C PRO A 765 7.19 4.94 2.93
N LEU A 766 8.47 4.69 2.60
CA LEU A 766 8.85 3.96 1.40
C LEU A 766 8.40 2.50 1.44
N HIS A 767 8.43 1.89 2.63
CA HIS A 767 7.99 0.50 2.84
C HIS A 767 6.50 0.32 2.55
N TRP A 768 5.68 1.29 2.95
CA TRP A 768 4.23 1.25 2.68
C TRP A 768 3.90 1.51 1.21
N VAL A 769 4.61 2.42 0.54
CA VAL A 769 4.42 2.67 -0.90
C VAL A 769 4.91 1.49 -1.73
N LEU A 770 6.06 0.90 -1.37
CA LEU A 770 6.55 -0.34 -2.00
C LEU A 770 5.64 -1.53 -1.71
N PHE A 771 5.07 -1.63 -0.50
CA PHE A 771 4.09 -2.64 -0.15
C PHE A 771 2.80 -2.47 -0.97
N ALA A 772 2.28 -1.25 -1.11
CA ALA A 772 1.10 -0.98 -1.94
C ALA A 772 1.36 -1.24 -3.44
N VAL A 773 2.55 -0.91 -3.95
CA VAL A 773 2.95 -1.22 -5.33
C VAL A 773 3.14 -2.73 -5.52
N LEU A 774 3.67 -3.42 -4.51
CA LEU A 774 3.81 -4.88 -4.53
C LEU A 774 2.44 -5.57 -4.41
N VAL A 775 1.55 -5.06 -3.56
CA VAL A 775 0.17 -5.55 -3.45
C VAL A 775 -0.62 -5.27 -4.74
N ALA A 776 -0.44 -4.09 -5.34
CA ALA A 776 -1.05 -3.77 -6.63
C ALA A 776 -0.49 -4.64 -7.79
N ARG A 777 0.76 -5.11 -7.68
CA ARG A 777 1.36 -6.06 -8.64
C ARG A 777 1.02 -7.53 -8.34
N SER A 778 0.77 -7.90 -7.10
CA SER A 778 0.38 -9.26 -6.73
C SER A 778 -1.09 -9.57 -7.01
N GLY A 779 -1.91 -8.56 -7.27
CA GLY A 779 -3.26 -8.69 -7.79
C GLY A 779 -3.22 -8.99 -9.28
N VAL A 780 -3.20 -10.27 -9.62
CA VAL A 780 -3.57 -10.83 -10.91
C VAL A 780 -2.75 -10.34 -12.12
N GLN A 781 -1.69 -11.05 -12.42
CA GLN A 781 -1.32 -11.19 -13.82
C GLN A 781 -2.40 -12.07 -14.50
N PRO A 782 -3.01 -11.63 -15.60
CA PRO A 782 -3.71 -12.56 -16.46
C PRO A 782 -2.68 -13.60 -16.89
N GLN A 783 -3.00 -14.87 -16.68
CA GLN A 783 -2.23 -15.99 -17.21
C GLN A 783 -1.96 -15.70 -18.68
N ARG A 784 -0.72 -15.42 -19.05
CA ARG A 784 -0.30 -15.56 -20.44
C ARG A 784 -0.39 -17.05 -20.70
N LEU A 785 -1.48 -17.44 -21.34
CA LEU A 785 -1.57 -18.70 -22.04
C LEU A 785 -0.31 -18.81 -22.89
N VAL A 786 0.56 -19.72 -22.52
CA VAL A 786 1.64 -20.18 -23.38
C VAL A 786 0.93 -20.73 -24.61
N ALA A 787 1.09 -20.06 -25.72
CA ALA A 787 0.59 -20.53 -26.99
C ALA A 787 1.32 -21.84 -27.30
N VAL A 788 0.62 -22.94 -27.16
CA VAL A 788 1.04 -24.23 -27.69
C VAL A 788 0.88 -24.12 -29.21
N PRO A 789 1.92 -24.35 -30.02
CA PRO A 789 1.78 -24.35 -31.48
C PRO A 789 0.96 -25.57 -31.89
N GLY A 790 -0.25 -25.35 -32.42
CA GLY A 790 -0.95 -26.41 -33.14
C GLY A 790 -2.45 -26.58 -32.84
N VAL A 791 -3.18 -25.59 -32.36
CA VAL A 791 -4.66 -25.67 -32.33
C VAL A 791 -5.26 -24.41 -32.95
N ASP A 792 -5.68 -24.51 -34.20
CA ASP A 792 -6.54 -23.52 -34.86
C ASP A 792 -7.94 -23.57 -34.26
N VAL A 793 -8.31 -22.57 -33.50
CA VAL A 793 -9.71 -22.32 -33.13
C VAL A 793 -10.27 -21.22 -34.04
N GLN A 794 -11.06 -21.65 -35.02
CA GLN A 794 -11.93 -20.78 -35.78
C GLN A 794 -12.97 -20.14 -34.89
N LEU A 795 -12.82 -18.83 -34.63
CA LEU A 795 -13.88 -18.00 -34.07
C LEU A 795 -14.76 -17.52 -35.23
N SER A 796 -16.00 -18.03 -35.26
CA SER A 796 -17.07 -17.52 -36.13
C SER A 796 -17.41 -16.08 -35.78
N ARG A 797 -17.20 -15.16 -36.71
CA ARG A 797 -17.86 -13.85 -36.71
C ARG A 797 -19.34 -14.07 -37.01
N ASP A 798 -20.18 -13.64 -36.10
CA ASP A 798 -21.55 -13.17 -36.41
C ASP A 798 -22.15 -12.59 -35.10
N ALA A 799 -22.35 -11.29 -35.10
CA ALA A 799 -23.52 -10.56 -34.62
C ALA A 799 -23.18 -9.10 -34.35
N GLU A 800 -23.42 -8.30 -35.32
CA GLU A 800 -23.70 -6.86 -35.15
C GLU A 800 -24.98 -6.69 -34.34
N GLY A 801 -24.99 -5.85 -33.33
CA GLY A 801 -26.16 -5.42 -32.61
C GLY A 801 -25.83 -4.13 -31.86
N ASP A 802 -26.43 -3.01 -32.34
CA ASP A 802 -26.34 -1.67 -31.76
C ASP A 802 -26.76 -1.61 -30.29
N PRO A 803 -26.14 -0.74 -29.47
CA PRO A 803 -26.63 -0.46 -28.12
C PRO A 803 -27.73 0.63 -28.14
N PRO A 804 -28.73 0.55 -27.27
CA PRO A 804 -29.70 1.61 -27.09
C PRO A 804 -29.16 2.75 -26.22
N VAL A 805 -29.58 3.96 -26.55
CA VAL A 805 -29.43 5.31 -26.05
C VAL A 805 -29.05 5.55 -24.61
#